data_8f633f72fb6c21407d6985f388ff2185
#
_entry.id   8f633f72fb6c21407d6985f388ff2185
#
_cell.length_a   1.000
_cell.length_b   1.000
_cell.length_c   1.000
_cell.angle_alpha   90.00
_cell.angle_beta   90.00
_cell.angle_gamma   90.00
#
_symmetry.space_group_name_H-M   'P 1'
#
loop_
_entity.id
_entity.type
_entity.pdbx_description
1 polymer ?
#
loop_
_entity_poly.entity_id
_entity_poly.type
_entity_poly.pdbx_seq_one_letter_code
_entity_poly.pdbx_strand_id
1 'polypeptide(L)'
;MTRQGLLSGAAVCAAALAFAGTACAQAPRHYDIPPGALRDALNLYAAQSDKQLFFAGGLVEGRRXXXXLDRLLDGAGLAWVEPRAGVIYLRREATTEQAATLVDDVVVTGSLLRGARTGIAPVVTLGRDEIDARSEATVAEILTGLPQNYAGTSTPLVQGAAADRGGSNSAFGTGVNLRGLGPSSTLVLVNGRRMAGSGFRAEFADVSALPSAAVERVDVLLDGASALYGADAVAGVVNVILRRSFDGQETRMRASAARGGGEDLMISHLIGRQWSGGGAYLSVEYQDLNPLSSLDRDYTRDGDLRPFGGSDRRGLYGNPGNILAFDPAAGGYVSRYALRPGASGEVLTPADFEAGAANHQSAMLGNDLTPKIERLSLYGRLSQGLGDSIDLTADLRYSRRDYAFLNSAGGGLFNVTAANPWFVSPNGSASHLIGYSFYEDFGSARQTGLAENGGVTLAARIQLPADWSLDASAVWAEERAKFHNANRINLRYVNEALGTLPDDPATPFSAQRDGYLNLFGGPNTPAVLDFISSGFTSSLDHSRSGSLNLLAEGPLFTWRGGEARGAVGLQWRTDSFETETVSLNSSVAPLLIAVPRQSREVAAVFGEARLPLVGEADARPGLKSLELSLAGRLERYDDVGETANPRIGLAWSPMEGLKARATWGTSFRAASLPQMHDAPGATAALLNQSGGGQVLAVMLYGGNPDLKPETADTFTAGFDWRREGGLSLDLTYFDTRFTDRIAQPVAENLTGALVDPALAPFVRLVSPSTSPADLALLQAYAATPGFPGFYPIETFGAVVDTRWVNTGAVKVRGLDLTTRYPFRLGGQSFAADAAASWLFDYETRPTPAAEARQVVGLSGYPGRLRARTGLTWIGEAVSASLHWSHVSEVRDRQGASVDPWNTVETQVAWTPSTGAWRGLRLALSIQNLFDEDPPFHNAPTGYGFDAGQANPMGRIFALQLIKRW
;
A
#
# COMPACT_ATOMS: atom_id res chain seq x y z
N MET A 1 23.52 18.19 11.26
CA MET A 1 22.64 18.69 10.18
C MET A 1 22.17 20.09 10.51
N THR A 2 22.34 20.98 9.56
CA THR A 2 22.36 22.41 9.82
C THR A 2 20.95 23.03 9.95
N ARG A 3 20.83 24.02 10.81
CA ARG A 3 19.63 24.83 11.13
C ARG A 3 18.93 25.51 9.91
N GLN A 4 19.37 25.24 8.69
CA GLN A 4 18.80 25.86 7.50
C GLN A 4 17.49 25.22 6.99
N GLY A 5 17.18 23.98 7.38
CA GLY A 5 15.95 23.31 6.95
C GLY A 5 14.68 23.79 7.65
N LEU A 6 14.82 24.36 8.85
CA LEU A 6 13.66 24.83 9.63
C LEU A 6 13.16 26.21 9.22
N LEU A 7 14.01 27.00 8.54
CA LEU A 7 13.65 28.37 8.12
C LEU A 7 12.88 28.41 6.80
N SER A 8 13.02 27.40 5.93
CA SER A 8 12.29 27.34 4.66
C SER A 8 10.82 26.90 4.84
N GLY A 9 10.54 26.04 5.83
CA GLY A 9 9.16 25.66 6.17
C GLY A 9 8.34 26.78 6.80
N ALA A 10 8.99 27.59 7.64
CA ALA A 10 8.35 28.73 8.32
C ALA A 10 8.01 29.88 7.36
N ALA A 11 8.79 30.05 6.28
CA ALA A 11 8.55 31.11 5.32
C ALA A 11 7.32 30.84 4.44
N VAL A 12 7.02 29.58 4.15
CA VAL A 12 5.81 29.21 3.40
C VAL A 12 4.56 29.36 4.27
N CYS A 13 4.68 29.10 5.58
CA CYS A 13 3.57 29.30 6.52
C CYS A 13 3.29 30.78 6.79
N ALA A 14 4.33 31.62 6.81
CA ALA A 14 4.18 33.07 7.01
C ALA A 14 3.56 33.75 5.79
N ALA A 15 3.84 33.27 4.58
CA ALA A 15 3.23 33.80 3.36
C ALA A 15 1.74 33.44 3.23
N ALA A 16 1.32 32.30 3.76
CA ALA A 16 -0.09 31.90 3.76
C ALA A 16 -0.94 32.68 4.79
N LEU A 17 -0.31 33.16 5.87
CA LEU A 17 -0.99 33.95 6.91
C LEU A 17 -1.13 35.44 6.56
N ALA A 18 -0.32 35.97 5.63
CA ALA A 18 -0.34 37.39 5.27
C ALA A 18 -1.49 37.77 4.32
N PHE A 19 -2.22 36.80 3.76
CA PHE A 19 -3.34 37.08 2.86
C PHE A 19 -4.73 36.97 3.52
N ALA A 20 -4.79 36.83 4.85
CA ALA A 20 -6.05 36.84 5.57
C ALA A 20 -6.55 38.30 5.73
N GLY A 21 -7.27 38.77 4.74
CA GLY A 21 -7.96 40.04 4.85
C GLY A 21 -8.98 40.02 5.98
N THR A 22 -9.02 41.06 6.74
CA THR A 22 -9.98 41.28 7.83
C THR A 22 -11.41 41.32 7.27
N ALA A 23 -12.19 40.26 7.52
CA ALA A 23 -13.64 40.31 7.31
C ALA A 23 -14.25 41.09 8.47
N CYS A 24 -14.72 42.29 8.21
CA CYS A 24 -15.52 43.04 9.17
C CYS A 24 -16.87 42.32 9.38
N ALA A 25 -17.11 41.85 10.57
CA ALA A 25 -18.43 41.34 10.96
C ALA A 25 -19.45 42.49 10.94
N GLN A 26 -20.43 42.38 10.05
CA GLN A 26 -21.55 43.34 10.08
C GLN A 26 -22.42 43.15 11.33
N ALA A 27 -22.82 44.25 11.93
CA ALA A 27 -23.71 44.21 13.07
C ALA A 27 -25.06 43.59 12.67
N PRO A 28 -25.74 42.82 13.56
CA PRO A 28 -27.02 42.21 13.25
C PRO A 28 -28.06 43.31 12.92
N ARG A 29 -28.75 43.16 11.80
CA ARG A 29 -29.82 44.05 11.38
C ARG A 29 -31.17 43.46 11.77
N HIS A 30 -32.06 44.26 12.28
CA HIS A 30 -33.42 43.91 12.61
C HIS A 30 -34.35 44.19 11.41
N TYR A 31 -35.17 43.25 11.03
CA TYR A 31 -36.11 43.36 9.92
C TYR A 31 -37.52 43.33 10.48
N ASP A 32 -38.35 44.32 10.08
CA ASP A 32 -39.76 44.36 10.46
C ASP A 32 -40.62 43.88 9.29
N ILE A 33 -40.94 42.58 9.30
CA ILE A 33 -41.72 41.92 8.25
C ILE A 33 -42.99 41.30 8.86
N PRO A 34 -44.15 41.90 8.62
CA PRO A 34 -45.39 41.35 9.16
C PRO A 34 -45.82 40.06 8.46
N PRO A 35 -46.57 39.18 9.15
CA PRO A 35 -47.09 37.97 8.51
C PRO A 35 -47.99 38.30 7.34
N GLY A 36 -47.80 37.62 6.20
CA GLY A 36 -48.52 37.90 4.97
C GLY A 36 -48.21 36.92 3.86
N ALA A 37 -48.50 37.31 2.62
CA ALA A 37 -48.15 36.55 1.46
C ALA A 37 -46.61 36.52 1.34
N LEU A 38 -46.04 35.35 1.01
CA LEU A 38 -44.59 35.17 0.92
C LEU A 38 -43.92 36.15 -0.08
N ARG A 39 -44.62 36.46 -1.17
CA ARG A 39 -44.15 37.45 -2.15
C ARG A 39 -43.96 38.84 -1.49
N ASP A 40 -44.93 39.29 -0.70
CA ASP A 40 -44.88 40.62 -0.08
C ASP A 40 -43.82 40.70 1.00
N ALA A 41 -43.68 39.62 1.77
CA ALA A 41 -42.66 39.49 2.82
C ALA A 41 -41.24 39.51 2.22
N LEU A 42 -41.03 38.86 1.10
CA LEU A 42 -39.74 38.82 0.40
C LEU A 42 -39.40 40.18 -0.21
N ASN A 43 -40.39 40.90 -0.74
CA ASN A 43 -40.23 42.26 -1.27
C ASN A 43 -39.87 43.24 -0.13
N LEU A 44 -40.50 43.09 1.03
CA LEU A 44 -40.20 43.92 2.22
C LEU A 44 -38.79 43.60 2.75
N TYR A 45 -38.39 42.33 2.75
CA TYR A 45 -37.02 41.95 3.14
C TYR A 45 -35.98 42.57 2.17
N ALA A 46 -36.25 42.49 0.87
CA ALA A 46 -35.36 43.11 -0.13
C ALA A 46 -35.22 44.60 0.09
N ALA A 47 -36.35 45.30 0.34
CA ALA A 47 -36.37 46.74 0.58
C ALA A 47 -35.63 47.15 1.87
N GLN A 48 -35.66 46.33 2.92
CA GLN A 48 -35.01 46.60 4.20
C GLN A 48 -33.57 46.14 4.28
N SER A 49 -33.21 45.14 3.49
CA SER A 49 -31.87 44.51 3.56
C SER A 49 -30.83 45.10 2.60
N ASP A 50 -31.27 45.96 1.68
CA ASP A 50 -30.46 46.52 0.61
C ASP A 50 -29.88 45.39 -0.31
N LYS A 51 -30.63 44.29 -0.41
CA LYS A 51 -30.26 43.15 -1.26
C LYS A 51 -31.21 43.04 -2.45
N GLN A 52 -30.70 42.55 -3.57
CA GLN A 52 -31.53 42.25 -4.76
C GLN A 52 -32.01 40.78 -4.65
N LEU A 53 -33.32 40.62 -4.63
CA LEU A 53 -33.94 39.29 -4.63
C LEU A 53 -34.47 38.93 -6.01
N PHE A 54 -34.12 37.80 -6.54
CA PHE A 54 -34.62 37.28 -7.79
C PHE A 54 -35.36 35.94 -7.55
N PHE A 55 -36.60 35.89 -7.97
CA PHE A 55 -37.40 34.66 -7.89
C PHE A 55 -38.49 34.66 -9.00
N ALA A 56 -38.78 33.48 -9.53
CA ALA A 56 -39.88 33.32 -10.46
C ALA A 56 -41.22 33.46 -9.71
N GLY A 57 -42.13 34.27 -10.25
CA GLY A 57 -43.39 34.56 -9.60
C GLY A 57 -44.19 33.33 -9.15
N GLY A 58 -44.18 32.28 -9.94
CA GLY A 58 -44.88 31.05 -9.60
C GLY A 58 -44.29 30.27 -8.42
N LEU A 59 -43.04 30.57 -8.01
CA LEU A 59 -42.39 29.91 -6.84
C LEU A 59 -43.03 30.37 -5.50
N VAL A 60 -43.51 31.61 -5.44
CA VAL A 60 -43.98 32.23 -4.20
C VAL A 60 -45.52 32.41 -4.17
N GLU A 61 -46.21 32.11 -5.27
CA GLU A 61 -47.64 32.31 -5.39
C GLU A 61 -48.44 31.35 -4.49
N GLY A 62 -49.43 31.92 -3.74
CA GLY A 62 -50.24 31.14 -2.82
C GLY A 62 -49.55 30.73 -1.52
N ARG A 63 -48.33 31.11 -1.25
CA ARG A 63 -47.59 30.77 -0.03
C ARG A 63 -47.64 31.90 1.01
N ARG A 64 -47.63 31.56 2.28
CA ARG A 64 -47.64 32.49 3.39
C ARG A 64 -46.47 32.21 4.33
N UNK A 65 -45.88 33.31 4.80
CA UNK A 65 -44.72 33.20 5.64
C UNK A 65 -44.89 33.90 6.92
N UNK A 66 -44.05 33.77 8.02
CA UNK A 66 -43.96 34.51 9.21
C UNK A 66 -42.55 34.65 9.80
N UNK A 67 -41.36 35.64 9.75
CA UNK A 67 -40.30 36.13 10.28
C UNK A 67 -38.88 35.93 9.62
N UNK A 68 -37.45 36.44 9.58
CA UNK A 68 -36.19 36.32 8.97
C UNK A 68 -36.05 35.45 7.68
N LEU A 69 -34.85 35.55 6.73
CA LEU A 69 -34.95 34.94 5.43
C LEU A 69 -35.03 33.40 5.51
N ASP A 70 -34.23 32.80 6.34
CA ASP A 70 -34.33 31.35 6.57
C ASP A 70 -35.66 30.95 7.18
N ARG A 71 -36.14 31.74 8.12
CA ARG A 71 -37.45 31.50 8.74
C ARG A 71 -38.63 31.87 7.83
N LEU A 72 -38.43 32.82 6.92
CA LEU A 72 -39.43 33.17 5.92
C LEU A 72 -39.65 32.01 4.94
N LEU A 73 -38.60 31.21 4.70
CA LEU A 73 -38.68 30.11 3.76
C LEU A 73 -38.92 28.75 4.43
N ASP A 74 -38.94 28.72 5.79
CA ASP A 74 -39.17 27.51 6.58
C ASP A 74 -40.54 26.92 6.28
N GLY A 75 -40.57 25.67 5.84
CA GLY A 75 -41.83 25.00 5.45
C GLY A 75 -42.38 25.43 4.10
N ALA A 76 -41.73 26.37 3.39
CA ALA A 76 -42.19 26.82 2.07
C ALA A 76 -41.63 25.94 0.93
N GLY A 77 -40.73 24.98 1.24
CA GLY A 77 -40.09 24.15 0.22
C GLY A 77 -39.20 24.97 -0.71
N LEU A 78 -38.63 26.04 -0.19
CA LEU A 78 -37.73 26.93 -0.96
C LEU A 78 -36.42 27.11 -0.20
N ALA A 79 -35.33 27.16 -0.95
CA ALA A 79 -33.97 27.50 -0.49
C ALA A 79 -33.49 28.75 -1.21
N TRP A 80 -32.48 29.40 -0.65
CA TRP A 80 -31.89 30.57 -1.27
C TRP A 80 -30.40 30.37 -1.44
N VAL A 81 -29.85 31.04 -2.45
CA VAL A 81 -28.40 31.11 -2.69
C VAL A 81 -28.02 32.56 -2.96
N GLU A 82 -26.85 32.97 -2.47
CA GLU A 82 -26.30 34.31 -2.67
C GLU A 82 -25.02 34.17 -3.53
N PRO A 83 -25.16 34.08 -4.85
CA PRO A 83 -24.01 33.87 -5.74
C PRO A 83 -23.08 35.08 -5.82
N ARG A 84 -23.54 36.24 -5.36
CA ARG A 84 -22.73 37.46 -5.28
C ARG A 84 -23.27 38.28 -4.09
N ALA A 85 -22.38 38.90 -3.33
CA ALA A 85 -22.76 39.69 -2.17
C ALA A 85 -23.89 40.69 -2.51
N GLY A 86 -24.98 40.61 -1.75
CA GLY A 86 -26.17 41.44 -1.94
C GLY A 86 -27.17 40.97 -2.99
N VAL A 87 -26.91 39.83 -3.69
CA VAL A 87 -27.86 39.31 -4.71
C VAL A 87 -28.33 37.91 -4.29
N ILE A 88 -29.58 37.74 -4.05
CA ILE A 88 -30.19 36.49 -3.56
C ILE A 88 -31.13 35.93 -4.63
N TYR A 89 -30.94 34.65 -4.95
CA TYR A 89 -31.84 33.86 -5.81
C TYR A 89 -32.58 32.84 -4.97
N LEU A 90 -33.90 32.79 -5.15
CA LEU A 90 -34.75 31.74 -4.54
C LEU A 90 -34.87 30.57 -5.55
N ARG A 91 -34.72 29.36 -5.06
CA ARG A 91 -34.97 28.14 -5.81
C ARG A 91 -35.86 27.20 -4.97
N ARG A 92 -36.48 26.24 -5.62
CA ARG A 92 -37.16 25.17 -4.88
C ARG A 92 -36.14 24.38 -4.07
N GLU A 93 -36.47 24.04 -2.87
CA GLU A 93 -35.73 23.09 -2.08
C GLU A 93 -35.77 21.75 -2.84
N ALA A 94 -34.62 21.15 -3.09
CA ALA A 94 -34.55 19.91 -3.82
C ALA A 94 -35.30 18.82 -3.03
N THR A 95 -36.39 18.33 -3.59
CA THR A 95 -37.04 17.12 -3.05
C THR A 95 -36.10 15.94 -3.33
N THR A 96 -36.26 14.84 -2.59
CA THR A 96 -35.47 13.63 -2.70
C THR A 96 -35.39 13.13 -4.16
N GLU A 97 -36.36 13.46 -5.01
CA GLU A 97 -36.35 13.14 -6.44
C GLU A 97 -35.43 14.06 -7.25
N GLN A 98 -35.20 15.30 -6.82
CA GLN A 98 -34.29 16.23 -7.51
C GLN A 98 -32.83 16.05 -7.03
N ALA A 99 -32.64 15.54 -5.83
CA ALA A 99 -31.32 15.03 -5.43
C ALA A 99 -30.92 13.85 -6.32
N ALA A 100 -31.88 13.12 -6.85
CA ALA A 100 -31.66 12.03 -7.80
C ALA A 100 -31.15 12.50 -9.17
N THR A 101 -31.45 13.73 -9.59
CA THR A 101 -30.91 14.27 -10.87
C THR A 101 -29.47 14.77 -10.75
N LEU A 102 -29.00 15.05 -9.53
CA LEU A 102 -27.57 15.32 -9.29
C LEU A 102 -26.77 14.02 -9.15
N VAL A 103 -27.43 12.87 -9.04
CA VAL A 103 -26.83 11.54 -8.97
C VAL A 103 -26.41 11.04 -10.35
N ASP A 104 -26.97 11.59 -11.44
CA ASP A 104 -26.65 11.15 -12.82
C ASP A 104 -25.18 11.40 -13.20
N ASP A 105 -24.45 12.21 -12.43
CA ASP A 105 -23.05 12.50 -12.74
C ASP A 105 -22.05 11.74 -11.84
N VAL A 106 -22.55 10.90 -10.94
CA VAL A 106 -21.66 10.15 -10.02
C VAL A 106 -21.09 8.92 -10.74
N VAL A 107 -19.77 8.88 -10.86
CA VAL A 107 -19.07 7.66 -11.30
C VAL A 107 -19.19 6.63 -10.19
N VAL A 108 -19.86 5.52 -10.48
CA VAL A 108 -20.02 4.43 -9.52
C VAL A 108 -18.92 3.40 -9.80
N THR A 109 -18.07 3.15 -8.83
CA THR A 109 -17.04 2.12 -8.97
C THR A 109 -17.72 0.74 -9.09
N GLY A 110 -17.33 -0.06 -10.08
CA GLY A 110 -17.95 -1.36 -10.35
C GLY A 110 -18.96 -1.38 -11.50
N SER A 111 -19.09 -0.26 -12.24
CA SER A 111 -19.86 -0.20 -13.48
C SER A 111 -19.23 0.85 -14.40
N LEU A 112 -19.40 0.65 -15.71
CA LEU A 112 -19.06 1.64 -16.74
C LEU A 112 -20.19 2.65 -16.96
N LEU A 113 -21.40 2.34 -16.47
CA LEU A 113 -22.61 3.14 -16.64
C LEU A 113 -22.77 4.12 -15.49
N ARG A 114 -22.99 5.39 -15.78
CA ARG A 114 -23.25 6.43 -14.79
C ARG A 114 -24.71 6.41 -14.32
N GLY A 115 -24.97 7.03 -13.19
CA GLY A 115 -26.32 7.15 -12.66
C GLY A 115 -26.91 5.84 -12.13
N ALA A 116 -26.16 4.77 -12.12
CA ALA A 116 -26.62 3.52 -11.52
C ALA A 116 -26.82 3.75 -10.01
N ARG A 117 -28.06 3.83 -9.56
CA ARG A 117 -28.38 4.13 -8.13
C ARG A 117 -27.72 3.14 -7.16
N THR A 118 -27.53 1.89 -7.59
CA THR A 118 -26.80 0.88 -6.83
C THR A 118 -26.15 -0.10 -7.81
N GLY A 119 -24.85 -0.29 -7.71
CA GLY A 119 -24.16 -1.32 -8.48
C GLY A 119 -24.61 -2.73 -8.08
N ILE A 120 -24.32 -3.71 -8.93
CA ILE A 120 -24.55 -5.13 -8.61
C ILE A 120 -23.38 -5.69 -7.79
N ALA A 121 -22.18 -5.18 -8.03
CA ALA A 121 -20.98 -5.61 -7.33
C ALA A 121 -20.90 -5.03 -5.89
N PRO A 122 -20.27 -5.75 -4.95
CA PRO A 122 -20.07 -5.24 -3.58
C PRO A 122 -19.04 -4.10 -3.56
N VAL A 123 -19.46 -2.92 -3.11
CA VAL A 123 -18.57 -1.75 -2.99
C VAL A 123 -18.68 -1.18 -1.57
N VAL A 124 -17.53 -1.06 -0.90
CA VAL A 124 -17.40 -0.32 0.36
C VAL A 124 -16.97 1.11 0.00
N THR A 125 -17.74 2.09 0.45
CA THR A 125 -17.44 3.50 0.21
C THR A 125 -17.13 4.20 1.53
N LEU A 126 -15.97 4.82 1.60
CA LEU A 126 -15.54 5.64 2.74
C LEU A 126 -15.62 7.11 2.31
N GLY A 127 -16.65 7.80 2.74
CA GLY A 127 -16.88 9.22 2.41
C GLY A 127 -16.03 10.17 3.25
N ARG A 128 -16.00 11.45 2.83
CA ARG A 128 -15.17 12.47 3.49
C ARG A 128 -15.46 12.59 5.00
N ASP A 129 -16.72 12.60 5.38
CA ASP A 129 -17.09 12.74 6.79
C ASP A 129 -16.61 11.56 7.63
N GLU A 130 -16.65 10.37 7.05
CA GLU A 130 -16.17 9.16 7.72
C GLU A 130 -14.64 9.19 7.83
N ILE A 131 -13.95 9.63 6.77
CA ILE A 131 -12.52 9.83 6.78
C ILE A 131 -12.11 10.83 7.87
N ASP A 132 -12.81 11.98 7.95
CA ASP A 132 -12.51 13.01 8.96
C ASP A 132 -12.87 12.57 10.39
N ALA A 133 -13.78 11.60 10.55
CA ALA A 133 -14.16 11.08 11.87
C ALA A 133 -13.21 9.98 12.38
N ARG A 134 -12.31 9.49 11.54
CA ARG A 134 -11.33 8.48 11.92
C ARG A 134 -10.10 9.12 12.57
N SER A 135 -9.39 8.33 13.36
CA SER A 135 -8.14 8.75 14.01
C SER A 135 -6.93 8.70 13.07
N GLU A 136 -7.05 8.01 11.96
CA GLU A 136 -5.99 7.87 10.95
C GLU A 136 -5.81 9.19 10.17
N ALA A 137 -4.57 9.48 9.78
CA ALA A 137 -4.19 10.73 9.13
C ALA A 137 -4.32 10.68 7.60
N THR A 138 -3.92 9.55 7.03
CA THR A 138 -3.69 9.42 5.59
C THR A 138 -4.60 8.38 4.96
N VAL A 139 -4.77 8.48 3.65
CA VAL A 139 -5.50 7.46 2.86
C VAL A 139 -4.83 6.08 3.03
N ALA A 140 -3.51 6.06 3.09
CA ALA A 140 -2.76 4.81 3.28
C ALA A 140 -3.11 4.15 4.61
N GLU A 141 -3.12 4.91 5.72
CA GLU A 141 -3.50 4.37 7.04
C GLU A 141 -4.93 3.85 7.04
N ILE A 142 -5.87 4.63 6.47
CA ILE A 142 -7.28 4.23 6.39
C ILE A 142 -7.44 2.91 5.63
N LEU A 143 -6.74 2.77 4.49
CA LEU A 143 -6.80 1.56 3.68
C LEU A 143 -6.15 0.37 4.37
N THR A 144 -5.02 0.57 5.08
CA THR A 144 -4.40 -0.53 5.84
C THR A 144 -5.27 -0.98 7.01
N GLY A 145 -6.10 -0.09 7.55
CA GLY A 145 -7.03 -0.40 8.64
C GLY A 145 -8.33 -1.11 8.21
N LEU A 146 -8.56 -1.28 6.90
CA LEU A 146 -9.78 -1.97 6.43
C LEU A 146 -9.71 -3.48 6.74
N PRO A 147 -10.79 -4.09 7.27
CA PRO A 147 -10.78 -5.53 7.52
C PRO A 147 -10.50 -6.39 6.28
N GLN A 148 -10.91 -5.94 5.10
CA GLN A 148 -10.69 -6.64 3.84
C GLN A 148 -9.26 -6.52 3.31
N ASN A 149 -8.45 -5.63 3.88
CA ASN A 149 -7.07 -5.41 3.45
C ASN A 149 -6.10 -6.12 4.39
N TYR A 150 -5.21 -6.93 3.83
CA TYR A 150 -4.13 -7.57 4.59
C TYR A 150 -2.87 -6.71 4.48
N ALA A 151 -2.47 -6.07 5.58
CA ALA A 151 -1.36 -5.13 5.61
C ALA A 151 0.03 -5.80 5.67
N GLY A 152 0.09 -7.13 5.56
CA GLY A 152 1.32 -7.92 5.71
C GLY A 152 2.24 -7.92 4.47
N THR A 153 1.97 -7.08 3.46
CA THR A 153 2.84 -6.91 2.30
C THR A 153 2.81 -5.45 1.84
N SER A 154 3.93 -4.99 1.32
CA SER A 154 4.06 -3.67 0.67
C SER A 154 3.60 -2.51 1.55
N THR A 155 3.98 -2.53 2.83
CA THR A 155 3.85 -1.36 3.72
C THR A 155 5.21 -1.03 4.32
N PRO A 156 5.43 0.23 4.76
CA PRO A 156 6.71 0.59 5.39
C PRO A 156 7.05 -0.27 6.61
N LEU A 157 6.06 -0.64 7.42
CA LEU A 157 6.28 -1.46 8.61
C LEU A 157 6.76 -2.87 8.27
N VAL A 158 6.08 -3.56 7.33
CA VAL A 158 6.50 -4.93 7.01
C VAL A 158 7.85 -4.95 6.28
N GLN A 159 8.15 -3.89 5.53
CA GLN A 159 9.47 -3.73 4.91
C GLN A 159 10.54 -3.55 5.99
N GLY A 160 10.32 -2.65 6.95
CA GLY A 160 11.26 -2.40 8.06
C GLY A 160 11.43 -3.60 8.98
N ALA A 161 10.36 -4.31 9.26
CA ALA A 161 10.41 -5.51 10.11
C ALA A 161 10.96 -6.75 9.37
N ALA A 162 11.44 -6.60 8.13
CA ALA A 162 11.94 -7.70 7.29
C ALA A 162 10.89 -8.82 7.12
N ALA A 163 9.60 -8.44 7.09
CA ALA A 163 8.47 -9.36 7.02
C ALA A 163 7.76 -9.31 5.66
N ASP A 164 8.16 -8.39 4.76
CA ASP A 164 7.55 -8.27 3.44
C ASP A 164 8.00 -9.43 2.54
N ARG A 165 7.12 -10.38 2.32
CA ARG A 165 7.40 -11.55 1.49
C ARG A 165 7.61 -11.23 0.02
N GLY A 166 7.03 -10.12 -0.45
CA GLY A 166 7.25 -9.66 -1.83
C GLY A 166 8.63 -9.07 -2.05
N GLY A 167 9.18 -8.42 -1.02
CA GLY A 167 10.51 -7.81 -1.03
C GLY A 167 10.70 -6.72 -2.07
N SER A 168 9.60 -6.17 -2.62
CA SER A 168 9.70 -5.22 -3.73
C SER A 168 9.46 -3.76 -3.34
N ASN A 169 9.18 -3.49 -2.06
CA ASN A 169 8.83 -2.13 -1.57
C ASN A 169 10.08 -1.30 -1.24
N SER A 170 11.01 -1.18 -2.19
CA SER A 170 12.28 -0.45 -2.00
C SER A 170 12.08 1.04 -1.67
N ALA A 171 10.93 1.60 -2.01
CA ALA A 171 10.63 3.03 -1.86
C ALA A 171 9.80 3.35 -0.61
N PHE A 172 9.51 2.38 0.25
CA PHE A 172 8.67 2.52 1.45
C PHE A 172 7.31 3.15 1.14
N GLY A 173 6.70 2.75 0.01
CA GLY A 173 5.33 3.11 -0.35
C GLY A 173 4.30 2.27 0.39
N THR A 174 3.02 2.49 0.10
CA THR A 174 1.93 1.69 0.66
C THR A 174 1.07 1.12 -0.46
N GLY A 175 1.08 -0.20 -0.60
CA GLY A 175 0.20 -0.93 -1.49
C GLY A 175 -1.06 -1.41 -0.77
N VAL A 176 -2.07 -1.77 -1.54
CA VAL A 176 -3.31 -2.35 -1.01
C VAL A 176 -3.38 -3.81 -1.41
N ASN A 177 -3.67 -4.70 -0.45
CA ASN A 177 -3.67 -6.15 -0.64
C ASN A 177 -5.02 -6.72 -0.20
N LEU A 178 -6.03 -6.59 -1.04
CA LEU A 178 -7.37 -7.06 -0.72
C LEU A 178 -7.39 -8.59 -0.56
N ARG A 179 -7.95 -9.04 0.57
CA ARG A 179 -8.10 -10.47 0.91
C ARG A 179 -6.78 -11.25 0.90
N GLY A 180 -5.62 -10.56 0.91
CA GLY A 180 -4.31 -11.21 0.94
C GLY A 180 -3.85 -11.80 -0.39
N LEU A 181 -4.52 -11.49 -1.51
CA LEU A 181 -4.18 -12.06 -2.83
C LEU A 181 -2.94 -11.45 -3.47
N GLY A 182 -2.37 -10.43 -2.82
CA GLY A 182 -1.18 -9.71 -3.26
C GLY A 182 -1.50 -8.29 -3.72
N PRO A 183 -0.62 -7.32 -3.43
CA PRO A 183 -0.88 -5.95 -3.86
C PRO A 183 -0.85 -5.78 -5.40
N SER A 184 -0.12 -6.63 -6.10
CA SER A 184 -0.12 -6.67 -7.57
C SER A 184 -1.43 -7.21 -8.17
N SER A 185 -2.31 -7.79 -7.33
CA SER A 185 -3.62 -8.33 -7.72
C SER A 185 -4.78 -7.42 -7.30
N THR A 186 -4.46 -6.24 -6.73
CA THR A 186 -5.43 -5.21 -6.35
C THR A 186 -5.20 -3.98 -7.21
N LEU A 187 -6.15 -3.66 -8.08
CA LEU A 187 -6.01 -2.50 -8.95
C LEU A 187 -6.34 -1.22 -8.18
N VAL A 188 -5.40 -0.28 -8.15
CA VAL A 188 -5.62 1.04 -7.55
C VAL A 188 -5.80 2.08 -8.67
N LEU A 189 -6.85 2.89 -8.52
CA LEU A 189 -7.20 3.95 -9.46
C LEU A 189 -7.33 5.29 -8.73
N VAL A 190 -7.03 6.37 -9.42
CA VAL A 190 -7.33 7.74 -8.97
C VAL A 190 -8.31 8.32 -9.98
N ASN A 191 -9.51 8.70 -9.54
CA ASN A 191 -10.60 9.17 -10.40
C ASN A 191 -10.85 8.21 -11.59
N GLY A 192 -10.73 6.89 -11.35
CA GLY A 192 -10.92 5.87 -12.38
C GLY A 192 -9.73 5.66 -13.32
N ARG A 193 -8.57 6.27 -13.06
CA ARG A 193 -7.39 6.20 -13.94
C ARG A 193 -6.23 5.52 -13.20
N ARG A 194 -5.45 4.69 -13.93
CA ARG A 194 -4.31 3.96 -13.36
C ARG A 194 -3.18 4.89 -12.91
N MET A 195 -2.46 4.48 -11.88
CA MET A 195 -1.20 5.06 -11.46
C MET A 195 -0.05 4.26 -12.09
N ALA A 196 1.16 4.82 -12.08
CA ALA A 196 2.37 4.05 -12.38
C ALA A 196 2.65 3.07 -11.24
N GLY A 197 3.27 1.94 -11.55
CA GLY A 197 3.65 0.96 -10.55
C GLY A 197 4.84 1.42 -9.72
N SER A 198 4.83 1.08 -8.44
CA SER A 198 5.82 1.44 -7.43
C SER A 198 6.67 0.23 -7.02
N GLY A 199 7.80 0.52 -6.39
CA GLY A 199 8.75 -0.49 -5.95
C GLY A 199 9.67 -0.92 -7.10
N PHE A 200 10.73 -1.69 -6.76
CA PHE A 200 11.74 -2.02 -7.75
C PHE A 200 11.25 -3.00 -8.83
N ARG A 201 10.03 -3.51 -8.72
CA ARG A 201 9.37 -4.33 -9.76
C ARG A 201 8.10 -3.69 -10.32
N ALA A 202 7.77 -2.45 -9.91
CA ALA A 202 6.57 -1.76 -10.34
C ALA A 202 5.28 -2.58 -10.09
N GLU A 203 5.21 -3.31 -8.98
CA GLU A 203 4.16 -4.31 -8.73
C GLU A 203 2.92 -3.79 -8.02
N PHE A 204 2.93 -2.56 -7.49
CA PHE A 204 1.76 -2.00 -6.80
C PHE A 204 1.68 -0.50 -7.03
N ALA A 205 0.50 0.08 -6.84
CA ALA A 205 0.35 1.54 -6.88
C ALA A 205 0.44 2.10 -5.46
N ASP A 206 1.25 3.14 -5.26
CA ASP A 206 1.50 3.72 -3.94
C ASP A 206 0.39 4.69 -3.55
N VAL A 207 -0.53 4.25 -2.68
CA VAL A 207 -1.63 5.10 -2.20
C VAL A 207 -1.16 6.21 -1.26
N SER A 208 0.03 6.07 -0.66
CA SER A 208 0.56 7.12 0.23
C SER A 208 1.02 8.37 -0.53
N ALA A 209 1.16 8.29 -1.87
CA ALA A 209 1.53 9.43 -2.71
C ALA A 209 0.40 10.47 -2.85
N LEU A 210 -0.83 10.15 -2.43
CA LEU A 210 -2.00 11.01 -2.66
C LEU A 210 -2.23 11.97 -1.49
N PRO A 211 -2.43 13.30 -1.75
CA PRO A 211 -2.71 14.23 -0.65
C PRO A 211 -4.11 13.97 -0.07
N SER A 212 -4.14 13.68 1.23
CA SER A 212 -5.36 13.25 1.94
C SER A 212 -6.45 14.33 1.96
N ALA A 213 -6.06 15.61 1.95
CA ALA A 213 -7.00 16.72 1.93
C ALA A 213 -7.79 16.81 0.61
N ALA A 214 -7.22 16.32 -0.49
CA ALA A 214 -7.88 16.33 -1.79
C ALA A 214 -8.89 15.20 -1.97
N VAL A 215 -8.85 14.18 -1.11
CA VAL A 215 -9.73 13.00 -1.25
C VAL A 215 -11.16 13.35 -0.85
N GLU A 216 -12.11 13.02 -1.72
CA GLU A 216 -13.54 13.14 -1.45
C GLU A 216 -14.07 11.84 -0.84
N ARG A 217 -13.69 10.70 -1.42
CA ARG A 217 -14.07 9.38 -0.92
C ARG A 217 -13.15 8.31 -1.48
N VAL A 218 -13.17 7.15 -0.86
CA VAL A 218 -12.50 5.96 -1.37
C VAL A 218 -13.55 4.87 -1.59
N ASP A 219 -13.61 4.35 -2.81
CA ASP A 219 -14.47 3.22 -3.15
C ASP A 219 -13.62 1.96 -3.26
N VAL A 220 -14.00 0.91 -2.53
CA VAL A 220 -13.32 -0.39 -2.55
C VAL A 220 -14.30 -1.43 -3.13
N LEU A 221 -14.06 -1.84 -4.36
CA LEU A 221 -14.83 -2.87 -5.04
C LEU A 221 -14.26 -4.24 -4.69
N LEU A 222 -15.04 -5.06 -4.03
CA LEU A 222 -14.63 -6.36 -3.49
C LEU A 222 -15.06 -7.50 -4.42
N ASP A 223 -14.67 -7.41 -5.71
CA ASP A 223 -15.06 -8.38 -6.74
C ASP A 223 -14.01 -8.41 -7.86
N GLY A 224 -13.88 -9.53 -8.54
CA GLY A 224 -13.06 -9.60 -9.74
C GLY A 224 -13.62 -8.67 -10.81
N ALA A 225 -12.81 -7.77 -11.35
CA ALA A 225 -13.31 -6.68 -12.16
C ALA A 225 -12.50 -6.43 -13.45
N SER A 226 -11.78 -7.46 -13.94
CA SER A 226 -11.01 -7.28 -15.18
C SER A 226 -11.91 -7.04 -16.41
N ALA A 227 -13.17 -7.49 -16.38
CA ALA A 227 -14.15 -7.18 -17.43
C ALA A 227 -14.40 -5.67 -17.58
N LEU A 228 -14.20 -4.88 -16.52
CA LEU A 228 -14.44 -3.45 -16.52
C LEU A 228 -13.13 -2.65 -16.63
N TYR A 229 -12.09 -3.06 -15.88
CA TYR A 229 -10.88 -2.26 -15.67
C TYR A 229 -9.60 -2.87 -16.24
N GLY A 230 -9.67 -4.12 -16.76
CA GLY A 230 -8.50 -4.82 -17.33
C GLY A 230 -7.64 -5.50 -16.28
N ALA A 231 -6.38 -5.72 -16.60
CA ALA A 231 -5.43 -6.45 -15.75
C ALA A 231 -5.40 -5.96 -14.30
N ASP A 232 -4.96 -6.83 -13.41
CA ASP A 232 -4.64 -6.56 -11.98
C ASP A 232 -5.87 -6.42 -11.08
N ALA A 233 -7.09 -6.36 -11.63
CA ALA A 233 -8.33 -6.26 -10.87
C ALA A 233 -8.86 -7.67 -10.48
N VAL A 234 -7.99 -8.47 -9.84
CA VAL A 234 -8.30 -9.85 -9.44
C VAL A 234 -8.95 -9.88 -8.06
N ALA A 235 -8.28 -9.33 -7.06
CA ALA A 235 -8.79 -9.24 -5.67
C ALA A 235 -9.86 -8.17 -5.52
N GLY A 236 -9.82 -7.18 -6.40
CA GLY A 236 -10.72 -6.04 -6.38
C GLY A 236 -10.09 -4.78 -6.94
N VAL A 237 -10.82 -3.67 -6.75
CA VAL A 237 -10.37 -2.34 -7.20
C VAL A 237 -10.52 -1.34 -6.05
N VAL A 238 -9.48 -0.55 -5.81
CA VAL A 238 -9.55 0.61 -4.91
C VAL A 238 -9.52 1.87 -5.78
N ASN A 239 -10.58 2.64 -5.75
CA ASN A 239 -10.69 3.86 -6.54
C ASN A 239 -10.73 5.06 -5.58
N VAL A 240 -9.63 5.82 -5.55
CA VAL A 240 -9.54 7.04 -4.74
C VAL A 240 -10.14 8.18 -5.55
N ILE A 241 -11.28 8.67 -5.12
CA ILE A 241 -12.00 9.75 -5.79
C ILE A 241 -11.59 11.06 -5.14
N LEU A 242 -10.95 11.92 -5.92
CA LEU A 242 -10.53 13.24 -5.47
C LEU A 242 -11.66 14.24 -5.70
N ARG A 243 -11.67 15.32 -4.94
CA ARG A 243 -12.70 16.36 -5.01
C ARG A 243 -12.87 16.86 -6.45
N ARG A 244 -14.11 16.98 -6.87
CA ARG A 244 -14.41 17.47 -8.24
C ARG A 244 -14.28 18.97 -8.35
N SER A 245 -14.57 19.67 -7.26
CA SER A 245 -14.48 21.13 -7.19
C SER A 245 -14.23 21.56 -5.76
N PHE A 246 -13.72 22.74 -5.60
CA PHE A 246 -13.54 23.37 -4.29
C PHE A 246 -13.61 24.89 -4.47
N ASP A 247 -14.28 25.56 -3.52
CA ASP A 247 -14.34 27.03 -3.53
C ASP A 247 -13.99 27.50 -2.12
N GLY A 248 -13.03 28.42 -2.01
CA GLY A 248 -12.54 28.90 -0.72
C GLY A 248 -11.17 28.34 -0.37
N GLN A 249 -10.90 28.26 0.93
CA GLN A 249 -9.62 27.78 1.45
C GLN A 249 -9.85 26.83 2.63
N GLU A 250 -9.01 25.79 2.75
CA GLU A 250 -9.00 24.88 3.88
C GLU A 250 -7.56 24.57 4.26
N THR A 251 -7.19 24.80 5.51
CA THR A 251 -5.89 24.38 6.04
C THR A 251 -6.13 23.27 7.06
N ARG A 252 -5.33 22.22 6.99
CA ARG A 252 -5.29 21.12 7.96
C ARG A 252 -3.89 21.03 8.54
N MET A 253 -3.81 20.83 9.84
CA MET A 253 -2.56 20.54 10.55
C MET A 253 -2.82 19.36 11.48
N ARG A 254 -1.92 18.41 11.51
CA ARG A 254 -1.99 17.28 12.44
C ARG A 254 -0.60 17.03 12.99
N ALA A 255 -0.53 16.86 14.30
CA ALA A 255 0.68 16.43 14.97
C ALA A 255 0.34 15.20 15.80
N SER A 256 1.17 14.17 15.72
CA SER A 256 0.98 12.96 16.53
C SER A 256 2.31 12.45 17.04
N ALA A 257 2.23 11.69 18.15
CA ALA A 257 3.40 11.11 18.77
C ALA A 257 3.03 9.81 19.48
N ALA A 258 3.93 8.83 19.37
CA ALA A 258 3.90 7.62 20.15
C ALA A 258 5.06 7.61 21.13
N ARG A 259 5.05 6.71 22.09
CA ARG A 259 6.16 6.58 23.02
C ARG A 259 7.37 5.96 22.32
N GLY A 260 8.52 6.63 22.37
CA GLY A 260 9.79 6.11 21.87
C GLY A 260 10.07 6.34 20.40
N GLY A 261 9.22 7.10 19.68
CA GLY A 261 9.47 7.41 18.27
C GLY A 261 8.20 7.46 17.44
N GLY A 262 8.34 7.71 16.14
CA GLY A 262 7.21 7.77 15.23
C GLY A 262 6.38 9.05 15.36
N GLU A 263 6.98 10.16 15.75
CA GLU A 263 6.33 11.47 15.72
C GLU A 263 6.01 11.82 14.26
N ASP A 264 4.80 12.32 14.00
CA ASP A 264 4.34 12.65 12.66
C ASP A 264 3.71 14.04 12.65
N LEU A 265 4.23 14.91 11.80
CA LEU A 265 3.66 16.23 11.55
C LEU A 265 3.16 16.30 10.10
N MET A 266 1.88 16.61 9.94
CA MET A 266 1.29 16.78 8.61
C MET A 266 0.61 18.14 8.51
N ILE A 267 0.87 18.85 7.41
CA ILE A 267 0.25 20.14 7.12
C ILE A 267 -0.26 20.07 5.68
N SER A 268 -1.52 20.44 5.47
CA SER A 268 -2.05 20.57 4.11
C SER A 268 -2.84 21.86 3.94
N HIS A 269 -2.84 22.35 2.72
CA HIS A 269 -3.61 23.53 2.33
C HIS A 269 -4.30 23.28 1.00
N LEU A 270 -5.60 23.57 0.98
CA LEU A 270 -6.45 23.47 -0.19
C LEU A 270 -6.99 24.85 -0.51
N ILE A 271 -6.81 25.27 -1.76
CA ILE A 271 -7.32 26.56 -2.24
C ILE A 271 -7.99 26.36 -3.59
N GLY A 272 -9.17 26.95 -3.78
CA GLY A 272 -9.88 26.83 -5.04
C GLY A 272 -10.83 27.97 -5.29
N ARG A 273 -11.24 28.04 -6.54
CA ARG A 273 -12.20 29.05 -7.01
C ARG A 273 -13.13 28.41 -8.05
N GLN A 274 -14.40 28.76 -7.93
CA GLN A 274 -15.37 28.41 -8.96
C GLN A 274 -15.81 29.69 -9.69
N TRP A 275 -16.14 29.53 -10.98
CA TRP A 275 -16.65 30.58 -11.84
C TRP A 275 -17.76 30.00 -12.73
N SER A 276 -18.42 30.86 -13.51
CA SER A 276 -19.46 30.39 -14.43
C SER A 276 -18.89 29.37 -15.44
N GLY A 277 -19.40 28.14 -15.32
CA GLY A 277 -19.03 27.04 -16.20
C GLY A 277 -17.76 26.31 -15.83
N GLY A 278 -17.07 26.65 -14.71
CA GLY A 278 -15.86 25.93 -14.39
C GLY A 278 -15.31 26.22 -13.01
N GLY A 279 -14.11 25.71 -12.75
CA GLY A 279 -13.42 25.91 -11.48
C GLY A 279 -12.03 25.34 -11.50
N ALA A 280 -11.22 25.78 -10.56
CA ALA A 280 -9.88 25.23 -10.36
C ALA A 280 -9.58 25.17 -8.88
N TYR A 281 -8.78 24.16 -8.49
CA TYR A 281 -8.24 24.11 -7.12
C TYR A 281 -6.88 23.43 -7.09
N LEU A 282 -6.16 23.72 -6.01
CA LEU A 282 -4.85 23.13 -5.72
C LEU A 282 -4.86 22.64 -4.28
N SER A 283 -4.34 21.45 -4.06
CA SER A 283 -4.06 20.87 -2.75
C SER A 283 -2.57 20.63 -2.63
N VAL A 284 -1.98 21.08 -1.52
CA VAL A 284 -0.57 20.86 -1.16
C VAL A 284 -0.56 20.19 0.21
N GLU A 285 0.23 19.13 0.38
CA GLU A 285 0.37 18.43 1.66
C GLU A 285 1.82 18.11 1.91
N TYR A 286 2.30 18.42 3.11
CA TYR A 286 3.64 18.08 3.58
C TYR A 286 3.52 17.22 4.83
N GLN A 287 4.33 16.16 4.90
CA GLN A 287 4.42 15.25 6.04
C GLN A 287 5.89 15.08 6.44
N ASP A 288 6.14 15.03 7.74
CA ASP A 288 7.43 14.73 8.36
C ASP A 288 7.20 13.66 9.44
N LEU A 289 7.56 12.41 9.12
CA LEU A 289 7.40 11.24 10.01
C LEU A 289 8.77 10.78 10.46
N ASN A 290 8.96 10.69 11.77
CA ASN A 290 10.18 10.18 12.37
C ASN A 290 10.16 8.65 12.46
N PRO A 291 11.34 7.99 12.46
CA PRO A 291 11.40 6.54 12.53
C PRO A 291 11.01 5.99 13.90
N LEU A 292 10.66 4.72 13.93
CA LEU A 292 10.59 3.92 15.16
C LEU A 292 11.73 2.91 15.10
N SER A 293 12.61 2.91 16.08
CA SER A 293 13.73 1.98 16.13
C SER A 293 13.34 0.65 16.79
N SER A 294 13.98 -0.44 16.39
CA SER A 294 13.85 -1.73 17.08
C SER A 294 14.31 -1.65 18.55
N LEU A 295 15.16 -0.69 18.87
CA LEU A 295 15.63 -0.48 20.24
C LEU A 295 14.58 0.14 21.17
N ASP A 296 13.49 0.68 20.62
CA ASP A 296 12.46 1.39 21.39
C ASP A 296 11.38 0.45 21.95
N ARG A 297 11.46 -0.84 21.63
CA ARG A 297 10.50 -1.84 22.11
C ARG A 297 11.27 -3.03 22.70
N ASP A 298 10.89 -3.47 23.88
CA ASP A 298 11.62 -4.55 24.57
C ASP A 298 11.57 -5.86 23.78
N TYR A 299 10.45 -6.15 23.09
CA TYR A 299 10.26 -7.37 22.33
C TYR A 299 10.92 -7.34 20.93
N THR A 300 11.57 -6.22 20.55
CA THR A 300 12.32 -6.14 19.27
C THR A 300 13.79 -5.81 19.46
N ARG A 301 14.20 -5.50 20.69
CA ARG A 301 15.47 -4.82 20.99
C ARG A 301 16.70 -5.64 20.62
N ASP A 302 16.76 -6.91 21.06
CA ASP A 302 18.02 -7.67 20.96
C ASP A 302 17.86 -9.10 20.41
N GLY A 303 16.65 -9.53 20.10
CA GLY A 303 16.40 -10.86 19.55
C GLY A 303 16.41 -11.99 20.59
N ASP A 304 16.60 -11.70 21.86
CA ASP A 304 16.42 -12.71 22.92
C ASP A 304 14.96 -12.75 23.36
N LEU A 305 14.19 -13.65 22.79
CA LEU A 305 12.76 -13.75 23.04
C LEU A 305 12.41 -14.67 24.22
N ARG A 306 13.41 -15.22 24.93
CA ARG A 306 13.16 -16.11 26.09
C ARG A 306 12.42 -15.40 27.24
N PRO A 307 12.66 -14.10 27.53
CA PRO A 307 11.87 -13.40 28.54
C PRO A 307 10.37 -13.35 28.24
N PHE A 308 9.99 -13.50 26.96
CA PHE A 308 8.60 -13.48 26.50
C PHE A 308 8.03 -14.87 26.27
N GLY A 309 8.78 -15.94 26.65
CA GLY A 309 8.36 -17.34 26.44
C GLY A 309 8.78 -17.94 25.11
N GLY A 310 9.61 -17.24 24.35
CA GLY A 310 10.11 -17.72 23.06
C GLY A 310 11.48 -18.36 23.13
N SER A 311 12.23 -18.22 22.04
CA SER A 311 13.58 -18.76 21.87
C SER A 311 14.60 -17.62 21.81
N ASP A 312 15.86 -17.96 22.05
CA ASP A 312 16.96 -17.05 21.73
C ASP A 312 17.14 -17.05 20.21
N ARG A 313 16.82 -15.92 19.56
CA ARG A 313 16.92 -15.75 18.10
C ARG A 313 18.20 -15.05 17.69
N ARG A 314 19.05 -14.71 18.64
CA ARG A 314 20.35 -14.12 18.33
C ARG A 314 21.20 -15.13 17.60
N GLY A 315 21.91 -14.65 16.59
CA GLY A 315 22.78 -15.48 15.78
C GLY A 315 24.16 -15.69 16.40
N LEU A 316 24.98 -16.41 15.67
CA LEU A 316 26.38 -16.72 16.05
C LEU A 316 27.37 -15.72 15.43
N TYR A 317 26.87 -14.65 14.81
CA TYR A 317 27.74 -13.57 14.31
C TYR A 317 27.73 -12.47 15.38
N GLY A 318 28.71 -12.51 16.27
CA GLY A 318 28.84 -11.56 17.38
C GLY A 318 30.11 -10.73 17.26
N ASN A 319 30.26 -9.77 18.16
CA ASN A 319 31.51 -9.04 18.37
C ASN A 319 31.80 -9.07 19.89
N PRO A 320 32.87 -9.75 20.33
CA PRO A 320 33.91 -10.46 19.52
C PRO A 320 33.38 -11.68 18.76
N GLY A 321 34.12 -12.05 17.71
CA GLY A 321 33.71 -13.14 16.82
C GLY A 321 33.74 -14.53 17.47
N ASN A 322 32.99 -15.45 16.94
CA ASN A 322 32.93 -16.86 17.33
C ASN A 322 33.66 -17.72 16.31
N ILE A 323 34.50 -18.66 16.79
CA ILE A 323 35.08 -19.68 15.95
C ILE A 323 34.02 -20.75 15.69
N LEU A 324 33.61 -20.86 14.42
CA LEU A 324 32.50 -21.74 14.01
C LEU A 324 33.00 -22.93 13.22
N ALA A 325 32.32 -24.05 13.33
CA ALA A 325 32.52 -25.20 12.48
C ALA A 325 31.17 -25.81 12.10
N PHE A 326 31.09 -26.38 10.91
CA PHE A 326 29.90 -27.08 10.47
C PHE A 326 29.74 -28.38 11.30
N ASP A 327 28.56 -28.60 11.84
CA ASP A 327 28.22 -29.80 12.58
C ASP A 327 27.10 -30.53 11.85
N PRO A 328 27.38 -31.70 11.23
CA PRO A 328 26.34 -32.43 10.50
C PRO A 328 25.17 -32.90 11.39
N ALA A 329 25.43 -33.13 12.69
CA ALA A 329 24.37 -33.56 13.59
C ALA A 329 23.41 -32.40 13.91
N ALA A 330 23.93 -31.17 13.99
CA ALA A 330 23.11 -29.98 14.18
C ALA A 330 22.53 -29.48 12.85
N GLY A 331 23.04 -29.95 11.70
CA GLY A 331 22.60 -29.50 10.39
C GLY A 331 23.04 -28.06 10.07
N GLY A 332 24.11 -27.56 10.72
CA GLY A 332 24.51 -26.17 10.57
C GLY A 332 25.81 -25.84 11.28
N TYR A 333 26.17 -24.55 11.24
CA TYR A 333 27.35 -24.07 11.96
C TYR A 333 27.04 -23.95 13.46
N VAL A 334 27.99 -24.38 14.28
CA VAL A 334 27.96 -24.24 15.76
C VAL A 334 29.22 -23.54 16.23
N SER A 335 29.14 -22.85 17.35
CA SER A 335 30.32 -22.25 17.95
C SER A 335 31.17 -23.35 18.60
N ARG A 336 32.41 -23.42 18.19
CA ARG A 336 33.41 -24.30 18.83
C ARG A 336 34.15 -23.56 19.96
N TYR A 337 34.39 -22.27 19.76
CA TYR A 337 35.05 -21.42 20.75
C TYR A 337 34.53 -19.99 20.64
N ALA A 338 34.43 -19.33 21.76
CA ALA A 338 34.19 -17.90 21.84
C ALA A 338 35.17 -17.25 22.81
N LEU A 339 35.48 -16.01 22.57
CA LEU A 339 36.30 -15.21 23.53
C LEU A 339 35.51 -15.05 24.84
N ARG A 340 36.18 -15.27 25.96
CA ARG A 340 35.55 -15.14 27.28
C ARG A 340 35.11 -13.70 27.56
N PRO A 341 33.99 -13.48 28.26
CA PRO A 341 33.59 -12.14 28.65
C PRO A 341 34.69 -11.40 29.43
N GLY A 342 35.00 -10.21 28.99
CA GLY A 342 36.03 -9.37 29.59
C GLY A 342 37.44 -9.64 29.06
N ALA A 343 37.65 -10.70 28.28
CA ALA A 343 38.93 -10.89 27.58
C ALA A 343 38.93 -9.97 26.36
N SER A 344 39.66 -8.88 26.48
CA SER A 344 39.83 -7.90 25.41
C SER A 344 41.25 -7.35 25.50
N GLY A 345 41.87 -7.13 24.39
CA GLY A 345 43.17 -6.58 24.35
C GLY A 345 43.94 -6.83 23.09
N GLU A 346 45.10 -6.23 22.99
CA GLU A 346 45.96 -6.33 21.80
C GLU A 346 46.62 -7.71 21.68
N VAL A 347 46.73 -8.45 22.77
CA VAL A 347 47.37 -9.75 22.78
C VAL A 347 46.44 -10.78 23.42
N LEU A 348 45.95 -11.69 22.60
CA LEU A 348 45.13 -12.82 23.06
C LEU A 348 45.94 -14.12 22.98
N THR A 349 45.59 -15.05 23.84
CA THR A 349 46.17 -16.39 23.93
C THR A 349 45.11 -17.46 23.75
N PRO A 350 45.45 -18.71 23.44
CA PRO A 350 44.44 -19.78 23.38
C PRO A 350 43.60 -19.93 24.67
N ALA A 351 44.14 -19.53 25.83
CA ALA A 351 43.44 -19.62 27.14
C ALA A 351 42.28 -18.62 27.27
N ASP A 352 42.26 -17.57 26.46
CA ASP A 352 41.22 -16.57 26.48
C ASP A 352 39.92 -17.05 25.77
N PHE A 353 39.99 -18.22 25.12
CA PHE A 353 38.86 -18.81 24.43
C PHE A 353 38.21 -19.90 25.27
N GLU A 354 36.87 -19.91 25.28
CA GLU A 354 36.07 -20.91 26.00
C GLU A 354 35.42 -21.85 24.99
N ALA A 355 35.67 -23.13 25.13
CA ALA A 355 35.13 -24.16 24.24
C ALA A 355 33.61 -24.28 24.41
N GLY A 356 32.91 -24.30 23.32
CA GLY A 356 31.44 -24.44 23.27
C GLY A 356 30.66 -23.17 23.63
N ALA A 357 31.35 -22.10 24.03
CA ALA A 357 30.68 -20.79 24.28
C ALA A 357 30.35 -20.08 22.97
N ALA A 358 29.44 -19.10 23.03
CA ALA A 358 29.10 -18.26 21.90
C ALA A 358 28.77 -16.83 22.33
N ASN A 359 29.29 -15.88 21.60
CA ASN A 359 28.90 -14.46 21.69
C ASN A 359 27.72 -14.25 20.74
N HIS A 360 26.51 -14.16 21.31
CA HIS A 360 25.29 -14.05 20.55
C HIS A 360 24.94 -12.60 20.27
N GLN A 361 24.48 -12.31 19.04
CA GLN A 361 24.03 -10.96 18.69
C GLN A 361 22.87 -11.04 17.69
N SER A 362 21.93 -10.14 17.83
CA SER A 362 20.81 -10.06 16.89
C SER A 362 21.27 -9.48 15.55
N ALA A 363 20.88 -10.11 14.45
CA ALA A 363 21.10 -9.55 13.12
C ALA A 363 20.27 -8.28 12.87
N MET A 364 19.24 -8.06 13.69
CA MET A 364 18.33 -6.92 13.58
C MET A 364 18.61 -5.81 14.58
N LEU A 365 19.73 -5.91 15.30
CA LEU A 365 20.09 -4.93 16.34
C LEU A 365 20.26 -3.53 15.72
N GLY A 366 19.53 -2.54 16.25
CA GLY A 366 19.63 -1.15 15.81
C GLY A 366 18.96 -0.84 14.48
N ASN A 367 18.18 -1.76 13.95
CA ASN A 367 17.37 -1.48 12.72
C ASN A 367 16.20 -0.57 13.06
N ASP A 368 15.73 0.18 12.07
CA ASP A 368 14.43 0.84 12.17
C ASP A 368 13.29 -0.14 11.87
N LEU A 369 12.18 -0.02 12.59
CA LEU A 369 10.93 -0.72 12.31
C LEU A 369 10.11 0.03 11.26
N THR A 370 10.18 1.38 11.29
CA THR A 370 9.58 2.24 10.27
C THR A 370 10.60 3.31 9.88
N PRO A 371 10.59 3.77 8.62
CA PRO A 371 11.57 4.75 8.17
C PRO A 371 11.26 6.18 8.62
N LYS A 372 12.27 7.03 8.61
CA LYS A 372 12.09 8.49 8.50
C LYS A 372 11.51 8.78 7.12
N ILE A 373 10.43 9.57 7.06
CA ILE A 373 9.81 10.00 5.78
C ILE A 373 9.57 11.51 5.81
N GLU A 374 10.03 12.19 4.76
CA GLU A 374 9.61 13.56 4.43
C GLU A 374 8.88 13.49 3.08
N ARG A 375 7.63 13.95 3.04
CA ARG A 375 6.82 13.84 1.83
C ARG A 375 6.13 15.14 1.50
N LEU A 376 6.23 15.55 0.23
CA LEU A 376 5.45 16.64 -0.35
C LEU A 376 4.53 16.07 -1.41
N SER A 377 3.22 16.29 -1.30
CA SER A 377 2.23 15.85 -2.28
C SER A 377 1.41 17.03 -2.78
N LEU A 378 1.17 17.05 -4.10
CA LEU A 378 0.43 18.10 -4.79
C LEU A 378 -0.69 17.47 -5.64
N TYR A 379 -1.84 18.12 -5.67
CA TYR A 379 -2.88 17.80 -6.63
C TYR A 379 -3.56 19.07 -7.09
N GLY A 380 -3.65 19.25 -8.40
CA GLY A 380 -4.36 20.37 -9.01
C GLY A 380 -5.41 19.87 -9.99
N ARG A 381 -6.54 20.54 -10.03
CA ARG A 381 -7.61 20.25 -10.97
C ARG A 381 -8.16 21.53 -11.57
N LEU A 382 -8.37 21.49 -12.89
CA LEU A 382 -9.05 22.52 -13.66
C LEU A 382 -10.22 21.86 -14.36
N SER A 383 -11.39 22.47 -14.32
CA SER A 383 -12.57 22.03 -15.06
C SER A 383 -13.21 23.23 -15.76
N GLN A 384 -13.72 22.98 -16.98
CA GLN A 384 -14.35 24.04 -17.78
C GLN A 384 -15.38 23.42 -18.73
N GLY A 385 -16.62 23.88 -18.59
CA GLY A 385 -17.67 23.61 -19.57
C GLY A 385 -17.55 24.51 -20.80
N LEU A 386 -17.76 23.94 -21.96
CA LEU A 386 -17.79 24.67 -23.23
C LEU A 386 -19.20 24.50 -23.84
N GLY A 387 -20.04 25.51 -23.64
CA GLY A 387 -21.47 25.40 -23.93
C GLY A 387 -22.13 24.41 -22.98
N ASP A 388 -23.21 23.78 -23.47
CA ASP A 388 -24.02 22.86 -22.67
C ASP A 388 -23.63 21.40 -22.91
N SER A 389 -22.68 21.13 -23.78
CA SER A 389 -22.44 19.77 -24.28
C SER A 389 -21.03 19.23 -24.01
N ILE A 390 -20.06 20.07 -23.63
CA ILE A 390 -18.68 19.62 -23.46
C ILE A 390 -18.12 20.07 -22.12
N ASP A 391 -17.66 19.12 -21.32
CA ASP A 391 -16.91 19.39 -20.08
C ASP A 391 -15.47 18.93 -20.25
N LEU A 392 -14.54 19.85 -20.06
CA LEU A 392 -13.11 19.58 -20.09
C LEU A 392 -12.57 19.53 -18.66
N THR A 393 -11.70 18.57 -18.38
CA THR A 393 -10.99 18.51 -17.11
C THR A 393 -9.50 18.25 -17.35
N ALA A 394 -8.68 18.85 -16.50
CA ALA A 394 -7.25 18.59 -16.43
C ALA A 394 -6.88 18.37 -14.98
N ASP A 395 -6.26 17.21 -14.70
CA ASP A 395 -5.76 16.84 -13.36
C ASP A 395 -4.24 16.72 -13.42
N LEU A 396 -3.58 17.28 -12.41
CA LEU A 396 -2.14 17.13 -12.20
C LEU A 396 -1.93 16.58 -10.79
N ARG A 397 -1.11 15.54 -10.66
CA ARG A 397 -0.67 15.08 -9.35
C ARG A 397 0.85 14.91 -9.35
N TYR A 398 1.46 15.18 -8.20
CA TYR A 398 2.89 14.98 -7.98
C TYR A 398 3.10 14.70 -6.49
N SER A 399 3.97 13.75 -6.21
CA SER A 399 4.42 13.47 -4.85
C SER A 399 5.91 13.16 -4.88
N ARG A 400 6.62 13.71 -3.89
CA ARG A 400 8.02 13.40 -3.63
C ARG A 400 8.15 12.94 -2.18
N ARG A 401 8.70 11.76 -1.98
CA ARG A 401 9.03 11.20 -0.67
C ARG A 401 10.53 11.00 -0.60
N ASP A 402 11.18 11.72 0.33
CA ASP A 402 12.55 11.45 0.75
C ASP A 402 12.48 10.58 2.00
N TYR A 403 13.36 9.58 2.12
CA TYR A 403 13.33 8.66 3.25
C TYR A 403 14.73 8.25 3.69
N ALA A 404 14.82 7.85 4.98
CA ALA A 404 16.04 7.27 5.55
C ALA A 404 15.65 6.10 6.46
N PHE A 405 16.45 5.06 6.46
CA PHE A 405 16.15 3.82 7.16
C PHE A 405 17.46 3.14 7.58
N LEU A 406 17.56 2.75 8.86
CA LEU A 406 18.67 1.94 9.35
C LEU A 406 18.35 0.46 9.16
N ASN A 407 19.23 -0.23 8.46
CA ASN A 407 19.08 -1.63 8.08
C ASN A 407 20.14 -2.46 8.78
N SER A 408 20.07 -3.79 8.68
CA SER A 408 20.98 -4.70 9.37
C SER A 408 22.47 -4.36 9.13
N ALA A 409 23.23 -4.39 10.19
CA ALA A 409 24.66 -4.21 10.11
C ALA A 409 25.32 -5.31 9.27
N GLY A 410 26.44 -5.01 8.70
CA GLY A 410 27.23 -6.01 7.99
C GLY A 410 27.72 -7.11 8.93
N GLY A 411 27.78 -8.33 8.42
CA GLY A 411 28.28 -9.46 9.19
C GLY A 411 28.35 -10.70 8.32
N GLY A 412 29.00 -11.73 8.81
CA GLY A 412 29.15 -12.96 8.06
C GLY A 412 30.11 -13.95 8.66
N LEU A 413 30.47 -14.91 7.83
CA LEU A 413 31.40 -15.98 8.15
C LEU A 413 32.71 -15.74 7.36
N PHE A 414 33.78 -15.53 8.07
CA PHE A 414 35.08 -15.13 7.48
C PHE A 414 36.14 -16.15 7.81
N ASN A 415 36.96 -16.52 6.82
CA ASN A 415 38.09 -17.41 7.02
C ASN A 415 39.31 -16.58 7.43
N VAL A 416 39.85 -16.83 8.63
CA VAL A 416 41.04 -16.15 9.16
C VAL A 416 42.13 -17.19 9.30
N THR A 417 43.32 -16.87 8.77
CA THR A 417 44.47 -17.76 8.75
C THR A 417 45.66 -17.18 9.54
N ALA A 418 46.69 -17.94 9.76
CA ALA A 418 47.92 -17.51 10.43
C ALA A 418 48.63 -16.37 9.70
N ALA A 419 48.26 -16.01 8.49
CA ALA A 419 48.76 -14.83 7.80
C ALA A 419 48.27 -13.52 8.48
N ASN A 420 47.16 -13.56 9.18
CA ASN A 420 46.64 -12.43 9.93
C ASN A 420 47.37 -12.35 11.29
N PRO A 421 48.02 -11.23 11.63
CA PRO A 421 48.73 -11.10 12.92
C PRO A 421 47.87 -11.29 14.17
N TRP A 422 46.55 -11.07 14.06
CA TRP A 422 45.62 -11.25 15.18
C TRP A 422 45.12 -12.69 15.34
N PHE A 423 45.59 -13.61 14.45
CA PHE A 423 45.13 -15.00 14.45
C PHE A 423 45.55 -15.72 15.71
N VAL A 424 44.60 -16.27 16.43
CA VAL A 424 44.83 -17.12 17.61
C VAL A 424 44.07 -18.43 17.43
N SER A 425 44.77 -19.54 17.61
CA SER A 425 44.21 -20.87 17.46
C SER A 425 44.12 -21.59 18.80
N PRO A 426 42.92 -21.70 19.41
CA PRO A 426 42.76 -22.46 20.65
C PRO A 426 42.92 -23.97 20.50
N ASN A 427 42.89 -24.50 19.26
CA ASN A 427 43.01 -25.94 19.00
C ASN A 427 44.15 -26.31 18.04
N GLY A 428 45.01 -25.37 17.74
CA GLY A 428 46.18 -25.60 16.90
C GLY A 428 45.90 -25.66 15.39
N SER A 429 44.65 -25.35 14.94
CA SER A 429 44.33 -25.32 13.51
C SER A 429 45.01 -24.13 12.83
N ALA A 430 45.35 -24.28 11.54
CA ALA A 430 46.01 -23.24 10.73
C ALA A 430 45.04 -22.16 10.25
N SER A 431 43.75 -22.37 10.38
CA SER A 431 42.73 -21.38 10.01
C SER A 431 41.43 -21.60 10.83
N HIS A 432 40.65 -20.58 10.95
CA HIS A 432 39.36 -20.64 11.62
C HIS A 432 38.32 -19.87 10.79
N LEU A 433 37.11 -20.41 10.76
CA LEU A 433 35.91 -19.68 10.29
C LEU A 433 35.36 -18.87 11.46
N ILE A 434 35.35 -17.55 11.31
CA ILE A 434 34.88 -16.62 12.37
C ILE A 434 33.53 -16.03 11.95
N GLY A 435 32.51 -16.27 12.80
CA GLY A 435 31.21 -15.58 12.66
C GLY A 435 31.31 -14.22 13.35
N TYR A 436 31.13 -13.13 12.62
CA TYR A 436 31.36 -11.78 13.12
C TYR A 436 30.29 -10.81 12.66
N SER A 437 29.92 -9.88 13.55
CA SER A 437 29.02 -8.76 13.24
C SER A 437 29.78 -7.44 13.42
N PHE A 438 29.65 -6.55 12.46
CA PHE A 438 30.28 -5.24 12.47
C PHE A 438 29.43 -4.14 13.14
N TYR A 439 28.33 -4.49 13.80
CA TYR A 439 27.44 -3.50 14.41
C TYR A 439 28.19 -2.59 15.40
N GLU A 440 29.05 -3.19 16.24
CA GLU A 440 29.82 -2.43 17.25
C GLU A 440 30.95 -1.61 16.62
N ASP A 441 31.41 -1.98 15.41
CA ASP A 441 32.52 -1.30 14.74
C ASP A 441 32.06 -0.02 14.02
N PHE A 442 30.94 -0.09 13.25
CA PHE A 442 30.48 1.05 12.47
C PHE A 442 28.95 1.14 12.33
N GLY A 443 28.21 0.35 13.13
CA GLY A 443 26.75 0.47 13.21
C GLY A 443 26.01 -0.18 12.03
N SER A 444 24.72 0.16 11.95
CA SER A 444 23.80 -0.36 10.93
C SER A 444 24.08 0.22 9.54
N ALA A 445 23.82 -0.55 8.52
CA ALA A 445 23.78 -0.03 7.15
C ALA A 445 22.69 1.04 7.03
N ARG A 446 22.96 2.07 6.24
CA ARG A 446 22.05 3.20 6.11
C ARG A 446 21.51 3.30 4.69
N GLN A 447 20.21 3.08 4.56
CA GLN A 447 19.50 3.29 3.30
C GLN A 447 18.88 4.69 3.29
N THR A 448 19.18 5.47 2.26
CA THR A 448 18.48 6.72 1.98
C THR A 448 17.88 6.63 0.59
N GLY A 449 16.80 7.33 0.36
CA GLY A 449 16.21 7.28 -0.97
C GLY A 449 15.19 8.37 -1.22
N LEU A 450 14.71 8.33 -2.45
CA LEU A 450 13.78 9.30 -3.00
C LEU A 450 12.79 8.54 -3.88
N ALA A 451 11.50 8.78 -3.70
CA ALA A 451 10.47 8.31 -4.64
C ALA A 451 9.66 9.51 -5.13
N GLU A 452 9.60 9.68 -6.44
CA GLU A 452 8.78 10.69 -7.10
C GLU A 452 7.69 10.00 -7.90
N ASN A 453 6.44 10.41 -7.66
CA ASN A 453 5.27 9.88 -8.37
C ASN A 453 4.54 11.05 -9.01
N GLY A 454 4.30 10.97 -10.31
CA GLY A 454 3.65 12.03 -11.06
C GLY A 454 2.55 11.51 -11.98
N GLY A 455 1.60 12.39 -12.31
CA GLY A 455 0.57 12.04 -13.29
C GLY A 455 -0.20 13.24 -13.80
N VAL A 456 -0.58 13.16 -15.05
CA VAL A 456 -1.42 14.14 -15.73
C VAL A 456 -2.58 13.40 -16.39
N THR A 457 -3.78 13.92 -16.23
CA THR A 457 -4.96 13.44 -16.95
C THR A 457 -5.63 14.62 -17.65
N LEU A 458 -5.86 14.48 -18.93
CA LEU A 458 -6.71 15.39 -19.71
C LEU A 458 -7.95 14.62 -20.12
N ALA A 459 -9.13 15.16 -19.86
CA ALA A 459 -10.37 14.44 -20.20
C ALA A 459 -11.40 15.42 -20.77
N ALA A 460 -12.19 14.91 -21.69
CA ALA A 460 -13.33 15.61 -22.26
C ALA A 460 -14.55 14.71 -22.13
N ARG A 461 -15.65 15.26 -21.63
CA ARG A 461 -16.96 14.63 -21.67
C ARG A 461 -17.84 15.39 -22.63
N ILE A 462 -18.43 14.66 -23.56
CA ILE A 462 -19.22 15.23 -24.64
C ILE A 462 -20.63 14.62 -24.58
N GLN A 463 -21.63 15.46 -24.42
CA GLN A 463 -23.02 15.02 -24.49
C GLN A 463 -23.41 14.88 -25.95
N LEU A 464 -23.93 13.70 -26.30
CA LEU A 464 -24.32 13.34 -27.64
C LEU A 464 -25.86 13.29 -27.74
N PRO A 465 -26.42 13.32 -28.94
CA PRO A 465 -27.89 13.15 -29.10
C PRO A 465 -28.39 11.83 -28.49
N ALA A 466 -29.68 11.81 -28.16
CA ALA A 466 -30.40 10.63 -27.61
C ALA A 466 -29.82 10.17 -26.25
N ASP A 467 -29.38 11.11 -25.41
CA ASP A 467 -28.89 10.92 -24.05
C ASP A 467 -27.66 10.00 -23.98
N TRP A 468 -26.90 9.94 -25.09
CA TRP A 468 -25.56 9.32 -25.06
C TRP A 468 -24.52 10.32 -24.56
N SER A 469 -23.48 9.80 -23.94
CA SER A 469 -22.30 10.60 -23.59
C SER A 469 -21.03 9.88 -24.06
N LEU A 470 -20.02 10.67 -24.41
CA LEU A 470 -18.70 10.16 -24.78
C LEU A 470 -17.66 10.75 -23.83
N ASP A 471 -16.96 9.89 -23.12
CA ASP A 471 -15.81 10.26 -22.29
C ASP A 471 -14.53 9.91 -23.06
N ALA A 472 -13.70 10.91 -23.33
CA ALA A 472 -12.38 10.73 -23.94
C ALA A 472 -11.32 11.20 -22.94
N SER A 473 -10.24 10.43 -22.79
CA SER A 473 -9.16 10.86 -21.88
C SER A 473 -7.80 10.39 -22.35
N ALA A 474 -6.80 11.23 -22.05
CA ALA A 474 -5.38 10.92 -22.15
C ALA A 474 -4.77 10.98 -20.74
N VAL A 475 -4.05 9.94 -20.36
CA VAL A 475 -3.45 9.79 -19.02
C VAL A 475 -1.96 9.51 -19.20
N TRP A 476 -1.16 10.19 -18.41
CA TRP A 476 0.25 9.89 -18.25
C TRP A 476 0.56 9.77 -16.76
N ALA A 477 1.29 8.74 -16.37
CA ALA A 477 1.73 8.53 -15.00
C ALA A 477 3.14 7.98 -15.01
N GLU A 478 3.94 8.39 -14.03
CA GLU A 478 5.29 7.85 -13.86
C GLU A 478 5.67 7.77 -12.38
N GLU A 479 6.55 6.86 -12.07
CA GLU A 479 7.25 6.80 -10.79
C GLU A 479 8.73 6.62 -11.02
N ARG A 480 9.52 7.40 -10.32
CA ARG A 480 10.97 7.31 -10.29
C ARG A 480 11.41 7.11 -8.86
N ALA A 481 12.00 5.97 -8.56
CA ALA A 481 12.50 5.64 -7.24
C ALA A 481 14.01 5.46 -7.29
N LYS A 482 14.70 6.02 -6.30
CA LYS A 482 16.13 5.91 -6.16
C LYS A 482 16.46 5.59 -4.72
N PHE A 483 17.35 4.63 -4.49
CA PHE A 483 17.89 4.42 -3.16
C PHE A 483 19.40 4.27 -3.19
N HIS A 484 20.01 4.54 -2.05
CA HIS A 484 21.43 4.33 -1.79
C HIS A 484 21.54 3.70 -0.40
N ASN A 485 22.06 2.49 -0.36
CA ASN A 485 22.31 1.73 0.86
C ASN A 485 23.83 1.73 1.11
N ALA A 486 24.26 2.58 2.01
CA ALA A 486 25.66 2.80 2.37
C ALA A 486 26.03 2.03 3.65
N ASN A 487 27.31 2.08 3.99
CA ASN A 487 27.84 1.46 5.21
C ASN A 487 27.72 -0.07 5.14
N ARG A 488 27.90 -0.63 3.96
CA ARG A 488 27.84 -2.07 3.73
C ARG A 488 29.26 -2.62 3.67
N ILE A 489 29.43 -3.85 4.10
CA ILE A 489 30.73 -4.51 3.96
C ILE A 489 30.96 -4.85 2.49
N ASN A 490 32.20 -4.63 2.04
CA ASN A 490 32.69 -5.19 0.78
C ASN A 490 33.48 -6.45 1.11
N LEU A 491 32.97 -7.61 0.68
CA LEU A 491 33.56 -8.91 1.01
C LEU A 491 34.98 -9.07 0.48
N ARG A 492 35.30 -8.49 -0.68
CA ARG A 492 36.62 -8.51 -1.20
C ARG A 492 37.61 -7.73 -0.32
N TYR A 493 37.16 -6.52 0.12
CA TYR A 493 37.96 -5.68 1.00
C TYR A 493 38.16 -6.30 2.39
N VAL A 494 37.11 -6.98 2.91
CA VAL A 494 37.22 -7.75 4.13
C VAL A 494 38.33 -8.83 4.01
N ASN A 495 38.34 -9.57 2.89
CA ASN A 495 39.32 -10.62 2.68
C ASN A 495 40.73 -10.05 2.49
N GLU A 496 40.88 -8.91 1.84
CA GLU A 496 42.13 -8.18 1.73
C GLU A 496 42.63 -7.72 3.11
N ALA A 497 41.75 -7.10 3.91
CA ALA A 497 42.10 -6.65 5.25
C ALA A 497 42.40 -7.80 6.23
N LEU A 498 41.83 -9.00 5.98
CA LEU A 498 42.16 -10.20 6.74
C LEU A 498 43.51 -10.83 6.33
N GLY A 499 44.06 -10.44 5.16
CA GLY A 499 45.28 -11.08 4.60
C GLY A 499 44.99 -12.42 3.95
N THR A 500 43.71 -12.77 3.70
CA THR A 500 43.35 -13.98 2.94
C THR A 500 43.45 -13.75 1.44
N LEU A 501 43.41 -12.49 1.01
CA LEU A 501 43.79 -12.04 -0.33
C LEU A 501 44.97 -11.09 -0.18
N PRO A 502 45.88 -11.08 -1.19
CA PRO A 502 46.96 -10.09 -1.17
C PRO A 502 46.39 -8.67 -1.36
N ASP A 503 47.16 -7.68 -0.90
CA ASP A 503 46.85 -6.27 -1.16
C ASP A 503 46.72 -6.05 -2.68
N ASP A 504 45.61 -5.40 -3.07
CA ASP A 504 45.33 -5.16 -4.49
C ASP A 504 45.86 -3.76 -4.86
N PRO A 505 46.74 -3.64 -5.89
CA PRO A 505 47.24 -2.33 -6.26
C PRO A 505 46.19 -1.35 -6.78
N ALA A 506 44.98 -1.82 -7.08
CA ALA A 506 43.87 -0.97 -7.49
C ALA A 506 43.07 -0.40 -6.29
N THR A 507 43.38 -0.87 -5.07
CA THR A 507 42.75 -0.29 -3.86
C THR A 507 43.74 0.67 -3.17
N PRO A 508 43.25 1.67 -2.43
CA PRO A 508 44.13 2.59 -1.68
C PRO A 508 44.70 1.97 -0.38
N PHE A 509 44.27 0.77 -0.04
CA PHE A 509 44.50 0.10 1.26
C PHE A 509 45.72 -0.87 1.13
N SER A 510 46.40 -1.06 2.27
CA SER A 510 47.40 -2.12 2.44
C SER A 510 47.33 -2.62 3.88
N ALA A 511 47.08 -3.91 4.06
CA ALA A 511 47.00 -4.50 5.39
C ALA A 511 48.26 -4.28 6.21
N GLN A 512 49.44 -4.28 5.55
CA GLN A 512 50.69 -4.01 6.25
C GLN A 512 50.86 -2.58 6.73
N ARG A 513 50.35 -1.60 5.98
CA ARG A 513 50.50 -0.18 6.29
C ARG A 513 49.37 0.29 7.23
N ASP A 514 48.13 -0.11 6.94
CA ASP A 514 46.94 0.46 7.52
C ASP A 514 46.39 -0.38 8.69
N GLY A 515 46.84 -1.62 8.80
CA GLY A 515 46.47 -2.58 9.81
C GLY A 515 45.65 -3.75 9.24
N TYR A 516 45.74 -4.88 9.90
CA TYR A 516 44.94 -6.07 9.58
C TYR A 516 43.65 -6.02 10.34
N LEU A 517 42.55 -6.52 9.73
CA LEU A 517 41.26 -6.64 10.37
C LEU A 517 41.28 -7.66 11.53
N ASN A 518 40.92 -7.25 12.71
CA ASN A 518 40.85 -8.08 13.90
C ASN A 518 39.38 -8.48 14.17
N LEU A 519 39.07 -9.77 14.14
CA LEU A 519 37.74 -10.33 14.42
C LEU A 519 37.69 -10.98 15.80
N PHE A 520 38.78 -10.83 16.61
CA PHE A 520 38.89 -11.45 17.92
C PHE A 520 38.70 -10.48 19.07
N GLY A 521 38.03 -9.31 18.86
CA GLY A 521 37.62 -8.40 19.93
C GLY A 521 38.63 -7.33 20.31
N GLY A 522 39.75 -7.21 19.59
CA GLY A 522 40.68 -6.09 19.73
C GLY A 522 40.28 -4.92 18.85
N PRO A 523 40.88 -3.75 19.05
CA PRO A 523 40.53 -2.58 18.26
C PRO A 523 40.95 -2.71 16.80
N ASN A 524 40.09 -2.25 15.90
CA ASN A 524 40.43 -2.09 14.49
C ASN A 524 40.76 -0.63 14.22
N THR A 525 41.75 -0.39 13.32
CA THR A 525 42.08 0.98 12.94
C THR A 525 40.94 1.62 12.14
N PRO A 526 40.74 2.95 12.22
CA PRO A 526 39.76 3.60 11.36
C PRO A 526 39.98 3.33 9.87
N ALA A 527 41.26 3.24 9.42
CA ALA A 527 41.57 2.94 8.03
C ALA A 527 41.01 1.59 7.58
N VAL A 528 41.13 0.56 8.43
CA VAL A 528 40.55 -0.77 8.16
C VAL A 528 39.02 -0.68 8.09
N LEU A 529 38.41 -0.04 9.10
CA LEU A 529 36.94 0.05 9.18
C LEU A 529 36.36 0.85 8.02
N ASP A 530 36.93 2.01 7.69
CA ASP A 530 36.52 2.83 6.55
C ASP A 530 36.65 2.06 5.22
N PHE A 531 37.74 1.28 5.07
CA PHE A 531 37.93 0.48 3.87
C PHE A 531 36.85 -0.57 3.70
N ILE A 532 36.63 -1.42 4.74
CA ILE A 532 35.72 -2.55 4.61
C ILE A 532 34.24 -2.10 4.58
N SER A 533 33.89 -0.96 5.20
CA SER A 533 32.52 -0.43 5.25
C SER A 533 32.19 0.49 4.07
N SER A 534 33.12 0.68 3.12
CA SER A 534 32.89 1.54 1.95
C SER A 534 31.97 0.91 0.92
N GLY A 535 31.51 -0.31 1.16
CA GLY A 535 30.54 -0.99 0.31
C GLY A 535 29.21 -0.25 0.23
N PHE A 536 28.55 -0.35 -0.94
CA PHE A 536 27.25 0.27 -1.13
C PHE A 536 26.45 -0.42 -2.22
N THR A 537 25.15 -0.17 -2.23
CA THR A 537 24.25 -0.49 -3.35
C THR A 537 23.38 0.74 -3.62
N SER A 538 23.36 1.19 -4.87
CA SER A 538 22.44 2.24 -5.33
C SER A 538 21.59 1.67 -6.45
N SER A 539 20.29 1.99 -6.44
CA SER A 539 19.40 1.62 -7.53
C SER A 539 18.61 2.84 -7.99
N LEU A 540 18.30 2.86 -9.27
CA LEU A 540 17.36 3.79 -9.89
C LEU A 540 16.35 2.97 -10.67
N ASP A 541 15.09 3.05 -10.26
CA ASP A 541 13.98 2.35 -10.89
C ASP A 541 13.05 3.39 -11.50
N HIS A 542 12.58 3.16 -12.74
CA HIS A 542 11.71 4.11 -13.42
C HIS A 542 10.58 3.38 -14.14
N SER A 543 9.37 3.62 -13.67
CA SER A 543 8.12 3.04 -14.19
C SER A 543 7.28 4.13 -14.84
N ARG A 544 6.71 3.86 -16.01
CA ARG A 544 5.82 4.81 -16.70
C ARG A 544 4.60 4.06 -17.24
N SER A 545 3.45 4.76 -17.26
CA SER A 545 2.22 4.25 -17.86
C SER A 545 1.52 5.40 -18.59
N GLY A 546 1.16 5.18 -19.84
CA GLY A 546 0.38 6.12 -20.63
C GLY A 546 -0.85 5.45 -21.20
N SER A 547 -2.01 6.14 -21.27
CA SER A 547 -3.18 5.56 -21.93
C SER A 547 -4.06 6.59 -22.60
N LEU A 548 -4.70 6.15 -23.68
CA LEU A 548 -5.80 6.84 -24.33
C LEU A 548 -7.06 6.00 -24.16
N ASN A 549 -8.14 6.63 -23.72
CA ASN A 549 -9.37 5.92 -23.39
C ASN A 549 -10.55 6.65 -24.03
N LEU A 550 -11.46 5.88 -24.61
CA LEU A 550 -12.75 6.35 -25.11
C LEU A 550 -13.84 5.47 -24.50
N LEU A 551 -14.91 6.08 -24.02
CA LEU A 551 -16.04 5.35 -23.45
C LEU A 551 -17.32 6.07 -23.87
N ALA A 552 -18.16 5.39 -24.65
CA ALA A 552 -19.50 5.89 -24.98
C ALA A 552 -20.51 5.11 -24.15
N GLU A 553 -21.47 5.84 -23.53
CA GLU A 553 -22.55 5.21 -22.77
C GLU A 553 -23.87 5.90 -23.04
N GLY A 554 -24.97 5.13 -22.92
CA GLY A 554 -26.30 5.70 -23.11
C GLY A 554 -27.41 4.66 -23.09
N PRO A 555 -28.65 5.10 -23.32
CA PRO A 555 -29.79 4.19 -23.41
C PRO A 555 -29.71 3.35 -24.67
N LEU A 556 -30.07 2.06 -24.58
CA LEU A 556 -30.09 1.14 -25.69
C LEU A 556 -31.53 1.00 -26.26
N PHE A 557 -32.46 0.65 -25.40
CA PHE A 557 -33.89 0.52 -25.71
C PHE A 557 -34.69 0.50 -24.42
N THR A 558 -35.98 0.75 -24.55
CA THR A 558 -36.91 0.65 -23.43
C THR A 558 -37.86 -0.53 -23.66
N TRP A 559 -38.05 -1.34 -22.61
CA TRP A 559 -38.98 -2.43 -22.62
C TRP A 559 -39.80 -2.46 -21.32
N ARG A 560 -40.57 -3.54 -21.08
CA ARG A 560 -41.47 -3.63 -19.91
C ARG A 560 -40.73 -3.38 -18.56
N GLY A 561 -39.51 -3.90 -18.40
CA GLY A 561 -38.73 -3.74 -17.18
C GLY A 561 -38.14 -2.38 -16.99
N GLY A 562 -38.12 -1.51 -18.01
CA GLY A 562 -37.54 -0.17 -17.98
C GLY A 562 -36.49 0.06 -19.07
N GLU A 563 -35.70 1.09 -18.90
CA GLU A 563 -34.66 1.46 -19.87
C GLU A 563 -33.41 0.59 -19.72
N ALA A 564 -33.08 -0.14 -20.78
CA ALA A 564 -31.80 -0.83 -20.89
C ALA A 564 -30.71 0.18 -21.30
N ARG A 565 -29.56 0.11 -20.63
CA ARG A 565 -28.44 1.01 -20.89
C ARG A 565 -27.21 0.20 -21.26
N GLY A 566 -26.33 0.82 -22.04
CA GLY A 566 -25.09 0.17 -22.45
C GLY A 566 -23.93 1.14 -22.48
N ALA A 567 -22.73 0.55 -22.39
CA ALA A 567 -21.48 1.27 -22.55
C ALA A 567 -20.54 0.45 -23.44
N VAL A 568 -19.76 1.12 -24.28
CA VAL A 568 -18.71 0.51 -25.08
C VAL A 568 -17.47 1.39 -25.04
N GLY A 569 -16.32 0.79 -24.85
CA GLY A 569 -15.08 1.53 -24.70
C GLY A 569 -13.92 0.94 -25.48
N LEU A 570 -12.96 1.81 -25.77
CA LEU A 570 -11.68 1.48 -26.41
C LEU A 570 -10.57 2.02 -25.52
N GLN A 571 -9.49 1.28 -25.40
CA GLN A 571 -8.30 1.74 -24.67
C GLN A 571 -7.05 1.32 -25.42
N TRP A 572 -6.10 2.23 -25.51
CA TRP A 572 -4.73 1.93 -25.87
C TRP A 572 -3.85 2.36 -24.69
N ARG A 573 -2.94 1.47 -24.26
CA ARG A 573 -2.05 1.73 -23.13
C ARG A 573 -0.64 1.31 -23.48
N THR A 574 0.33 2.06 -22.98
CA THR A 574 1.73 1.69 -23.00
C THR A 574 2.29 1.74 -21.57
N ASP A 575 2.99 0.68 -21.19
CA ASP A 575 3.69 0.61 -19.90
C ASP A 575 5.17 0.44 -20.19
N SER A 576 6.06 1.03 -19.37
CA SER A 576 7.50 0.79 -19.50
C SER A 576 8.18 0.78 -18.14
N PHE A 577 9.33 0.09 -18.09
CA PHE A 577 10.15 -0.03 -16.88
C PHE A 577 11.63 -0.11 -17.28
N GLU A 578 12.46 0.53 -16.48
CA GLU A 578 13.92 0.44 -16.58
C GLU A 578 14.54 0.50 -15.18
N THR A 579 15.66 -0.18 -14.98
CA THR A 579 16.37 -0.14 -13.71
C THR A 579 17.86 -0.15 -13.92
N GLU A 580 18.58 0.57 -13.06
CA GLU A 580 20.04 0.56 -12.97
C GLU A 580 20.44 0.35 -11.52
N THR A 581 21.32 -0.63 -11.27
CA THR A 581 21.87 -0.89 -9.95
C THR A 581 23.39 -0.84 -10.03
N VAL A 582 23.99 -0.03 -9.18
CA VAL A 582 25.45 0.05 -9.00
C VAL A 582 25.77 -0.48 -7.62
N SER A 583 26.66 -1.45 -7.52
CA SER A 583 27.05 -2.03 -6.24
C SER A 583 28.56 -2.17 -6.10
N LEU A 584 29.04 -2.04 -4.85
CA LEU A 584 30.44 -2.24 -4.47
C LEU A 584 30.46 -3.12 -3.22
N ASN A 585 30.02 -4.38 -3.34
CA ASN A 585 29.88 -5.28 -2.20
C ASN A 585 30.86 -6.46 -2.23
N SER A 586 31.50 -6.72 -3.37
CA SER A 586 32.40 -7.88 -3.52
C SER A 586 33.44 -7.72 -4.63
N SER A 587 33.56 -6.51 -5.15
CA SER A 587 34.48 -6.18 -6.27
C SER A 587 35.42 -5.05 -5.87
N VAL A 588 36.46 -4.84 -6.67
CA VAL A 588 37.47 -3.75 -6.46
C VAL A 588 36.88 -2.41 -6.90
N ALA A 589 36.01 -2.45 -7.92
CA ALA A 589 35.37 -1.24 -8.47
C ALA A 589 33.86 -1.44 -8.54
N PRO A 590 33.09 -0.34 -8.55
CA PRO A 590 31.63 -0.46 -8.66
C PRO A 590 31.21 -1.24 -9.91
N LEU A 591 30.25 -2.13 -9.71
CA LEU A 591 29.66 -2.97 -10.75
C LEU A 591 28.29 -2.44 -11.11
N LEU A 592 28.08 -2.14 -12.40
CA LEU A 592 26.79 -1.70 -12.93
C LEU A 592 26.01 -2.90 -13.49
N ILE A 593 24.80 -3.08 -13.03
CA ILE A 593 23.81 -3.99 -13.59
C ILE A 593 22.63 -3.14 -14.02
N ALA A 594 22.28 -3.20 -15.30
CA ALA A 594 21.19 -2.39 -15.84
C ALA A 594 20.26 -3.24 -16.69
N VAL A 595 18.98 -3.01 -16.52
CA VAL A 595 17.95 -3.49 -17.43
C VAL A 595 17.48 -2.26 -18.21
N PRO A 596 17.83 -2.18 -19.50
CA PRO A 596 17.42 -1.05 -20.32
C PRO A 596 15.89 -1.03 -20.43
N ARG A 597 15.37 0.11 -20.83
CA ARG A 597 13.92 0.33 -20.90
C ARG A 597 13.22 -0.80 -21.67
N GLN A 598 12.37 -1.51 -20.97
CA GLN A 598 11.42 -2.48 -21.52
C GLN A 598 10.08 -1.79 -21.64
N SER A 599 9.28 -2.15 -22.64
CA SER A 599 7.97 -1.57 -22.85
C SER A 599 6.98 -2.60 -23.35
N ARG A 600 5.72 -2.32 -23.10
CA ARG A 600 4.58 -3.16 -23.51
C ARG A 600 3.47 -2.26 -24.03
N GLU A 601 2.79 -2.72 -25.08
CA GLU A 601 1.59 -2.06 -25.61
C GLU A 601 0.38 -2.94 -25.40
N VAL A 602 -0.74 -2.32 -25.04
CA VAL A 602 -2.01 -3.01 -24.79
C VAL A 602 -3.12 -2.28 -25.55
N ALA A 603 -3.86 -3.03 -26.37
CA ALA A 603 -5.08 -2.54 -27.00
C ALA A 603 -6.28 -3.31 -26.42
N ALA A 604 -7.35 -2.60 -26.09
CA ALA A 604 -8.53 -3.22 -25.49
C ALA A 604 -9.82 -2.67 -26.06
N VAL A 605 -10.82 -3.58 -26.18
CA VAL A 605 -12.22 -3.23 -26.40
C VAL A 605 -13.03 -3.84 -25.26
N PHE A 606 -13.98 -3.06 -24.73
CA PHE A 606 -14.74 -3.50 -23.57
C PHE A 606 -16.14 -2.89 -23.60
N GLY A 607 -17.06 -3.51 -22.83
CA GLY A 607 -18.40 -2.97 -22.73
C GLY A 607 -19.20 -3.56 -21.60
N GLU A 608 -20.31 -2.89 -21.30
CA GLU A 608 -21.27 -3.31 -20.29
C GLU A 608 -22.68 -3.06 -20.81
N ALA A 609 -23.59 -3.97 -20.54
CA ALA A 609 -25.02 -3.79 -20.78
C ALA A 609 -25.78 -4.09 -19.50
N ARG A 610 -26.71 -3.22 -19.15
CA ARG A 610 -27.56 -3.32 -17.97
C ARG A 610 -29.00 -3.44 -18.43
N LEU A 611 -29.64 -4.56 -18.08
CA LEU A 611 -30.96 -4.95 -18.56
C LEU A 611 -31.92 -5.10 -17.38
N PRO A 612 -32.82 -4.12 -17.15
CA PRO A 612 -33.85 -4.27 -16.12
C PRO A 612 -34.93 -5.25 -16.62
N LEU A 613 -34.87 -6.50 -16.10
CA LEU A 613 -35.80 -7.57 -16.52
C LEU A 613 -37.20 -7.36 -15.93
N VAL A 614 -37.26 -6.79 -14.70
CA VAL A 614 -38.50 -6.40 -14.02
C VAL A 614 -38.25 -5.03 -13.39
N GLY A 615 -39.14 -4.09 -13.66
CA GLY A 615 -39.11 -2.73 -13.11
C GLY A 615 -40.39 -2.40 -12.36
N GLU A 616 -40.56 -1.14 -12.00
CA GLU A 616 -41.71 -0.68 -11.20
C GLU A 616 -43.08 -1.01 -11.82
N ALA A 617 -43.17 -0.96 -13.15
CA ALA A 617 -44.42 -1.21 -13.88
C ALA A 617 -44.91 -2.68 -13.80
N ASP A 618 -43.96 -3.61 -13.65
CA ASP A 618 -44.22 -5.05 -13.59
C ASP A 618 -43.98 -5.64 -12.21
N ALA A 619 -43.81 -4.77 -11.18
CA ALA A 619 -43.50 -5.18 -9.83
C ALA A 619 -44.61 -6.03 -9.20
N ARG A 620 -44.23 -7.07 -8.49
CA ARG A 620 -45.14 -8.00 -7.80
C ARG A 620 -44.57 -8.31 -6.39
N PRO A 621 -45.43 -8.76 -5.46
CA PRO A 621 -44.92 -9.22 -4.18
C PRO A 621 -43.81 -10.27 -4.34
N GLY A 622 -42.66 -10.04 -3.72
CA GLY A 622 -41.48 -10.89 -3.86
C GLY A 622 -40.62 -10.61 -5.08
N LEU A 623 -41.03 -9.71 -5.98
CA LEU A 623 -40.29 -9.42 -7.22
C LEU A 623 -40.52 -7.93 -7.59
N LYS A 624 -39.93 -7.03 -6.80
CA LYS A 624 -40.05 -5.59 -7.04
C LYS A 624 -39.18 -5.14 -8.22
N SER A 625 -37.97 -5.67 -8.29
CA SER A 625 -37.08 -5.45 -9.44
C SER A 625 -36.19 -6.66 -9.66
N LEU A 626 -35.81 -6.85 -10.90
CA LEU A 626 -34.83 -7.86 -11.33
C LEU A 626 -34.00 -7.25 -12.44
N GLU A 627 -32.68 -7.27 -12.27
CA GLU A 627 -31.75 -6.62 -13.20
C GLU A 627 -30.61 -7.57 -13.54
N LEU A 628 -30.23 -7.62 -14.81
CA LEU A 628 -29.10 -8.38 -15.34
C LEU A 628 -28.04 -7.42 -15.83
N SER A 629 -26.78 -7.60 -15.40
CA SER A 629 -25.62 -6.90 -15.95
C SER A 629 -24.73 -7.90 -16.70
N LEU A 630 -24.31 -7.53 -17.88
CA LEU A 630 -23.37 -8.29 -18.70
C LEU A 630 -22.20 -7.36 -19.03
N ALA A 631 -20.99 -7.82 -18.80
CA ALA A 631 -19.81 -7.05 -19.18
C ALA A 631 -18.75 -7.98 -19.77
N GLY A 632 -17.89 -7.40 -20.59
CA GLY A 632 -16.80 -8.15 -21.17
C GLY A 632 -15.69 -7.25 -21.66
N ARG A 633 -14.48 -7.80 -21.68
CA ARG A 633 -13.29 -7.07 -22.12
C ARG A 633 -12.36 -8.02 -22.85
N LEU A 634 -11.90 -7.60 -24.03
CA LEU A 634 -10.87 -8.27 -24.80
C LEU A 634 -9.63 -7.36 -24.79
N GLU A 635 -8.49 -7.92 -24.44
CA GLU A 635 -7.23 -7.19 -24.46
C GLU A 635 -6.20 -7.96 -25.27
N ARG A 636 -5.39 -7.22 -26.03
CA ARG A 636 -4.24 -7.74 -26.75
C ARG A 636 -2.98 -7.02 -26.26
N TYR A 637 -2.06 -7.81 -25.78
CA TYR A 637 -0.72 -7.42 -25.34
C TYR A 637 0.27 -7.81 -26.42
N ASP A 638 1.29 -7.00 -26.64
CA ASP A 638 2.33 -7.33 -27.62
C ASP A 638 3.32 -8.38 -27.10
N ASP A 639 3.36 -8.62 -25.80
CA ASP A 639 4.30 -9.56 -25.14
C ASP A 639 3.64 -10.83 -24.59
N VAL A 640 2.49 -10.75 -23.91
CA VAL A 640 1.89 -11.91 -23.24
C VAL A 640 0.61 -12.43 -23.94
N GLY A 641 0.27 -11.88 -25.10
CA GLY A 641 -0.82 -12.39 -25.94
C GLY A 641 -2.19 -11.77 -25.65
N GLU A 642 -3.26 -12.54 -25.79
CA GLU A 642 -4.64 -12.06 -25.74
C GLU A 642 -5.36 -12.60 -24.51
N THR A 643 -6.26 -11.78 -23.94
CA THR A 643 -7.11 -12.18 -22.81
C THR A 643 -8.57 -11.79 -23.09
N ALA A 644 -9.50 -12.62 -22.61
CA ALA A 644 -10.94 -12.38 -22.70
C ALA A 644 -11.56 -12.58 -21.32
N ASN A 645 -12.23 -11.55 -20.82
CA ASN A 645 -12.74 -11.55 -19.46
C ASN A 645 -14.24 -11.19 -19.46
N PRO A 646 -15.14 -12.19 -19.44
CA PRO A 646 -16.56 -11.95 -19.25
C PRO A 646 -16.94 -11.76 -17.78
N ARG A 647 -18.06 -11.07 -17.55
CA ARG A 647 -18.67 -10.92 -16.23
C ARG A 647 -20.19 -10.88 -16.37
N ILE A 648 -20.89 -11.58 -15.48
CA ILE A 648 -22.34 -11.62 -15.39
C ILE A 648 -22.74 -11.25 -13.97
N GLY A 649 -23.73 -10.38 -13.83
CA GLY A 649 -24.26 -9.98 -12.54
C GLY A 649 -25.79 -10.01 -12.54
N LEU A 650 -26.39 -10.41 -11.44
CA LEU A 650 -27.83 -10.44 -11.23
C LEU A 650 -28.15 -9.73 -9.92
N ALA A 651 -29.12 -8.81 -9.96
CA ALA A 651 -29.66 -8.17 -8.78
C ALA A 651 -31.17 -8.37 -8.73
N TRP A 652 -31.67 -8.79 -7.55
CA TRP A 652 -33.07 -9.08 -7.30
C TRP A 652 -33.52 -8.33 -6.05
N SER A 653 -34.53 -7.47 -6.18
CA SER A 653 -35.15 -6.82 -5.04
C SER A 653 -36.52 -7.44 -4.82
N PRO A 654 -36.67 -8.30 -3.79
CA PRO A 654 -37.98 -8.86 -3.48
C PRO A 654 -38.96 -7.83 -2.88
N MET A 655 -38.41 -6.84 -2.18
CA MET A 655 -39.16 -5.79 -1.51
C MET A 655 -38.32 -4.53 -1.40
N GLU A 656 -38.95 -3.43 -1.03
CA GLU A 656 -38.23 -2.16 -0.85
C GLU A 656 -37.15 -2.28 0.23
N GLY A 657 -36.00 -1.71 -0.04
CA GLY A 657 -34.87 -1.72 0.88
C GLY A 657 -34.07 -3.02 0.95
N LEU A 658 -34.53 -4.12 0.32
CA LEU A 658 -33.78 -5.38 0.31
C LEU A 658 -33.40 -5.74 -1.13
N LYS A 659 -32.10 -5.96 -1.36
CA LYS A 659 -31.57 -6.36 -2.68
C LYS A 659 -30.61 -7.54 -2.49
N ALA A 660 -30.91 -8.66 -3.10
CA ALA A 660 -29.98 -9.78 -3.23
C ALA A 660 -29.21 -9.62 -4.54
N ARG A 661 -27.93 -10.00 -4.53
CA ARG A 661 -27.07 -9.87 -5.70
C ARG A 661 -26.13 -11.06 -5.81
N ALA A 662 -25.74 -11.36 -7.05
CA ALA A 662 -24.70 -12.35 -7.33
C ALA A 662 -23.93 -11.92 -8.58
N THR A 663 -22.64 -12.19 -8.57
CA THR A 663 -21.77 -11.96 -9.74
C THR A 663 -20.89 -13.18 -9.98
N TRP A 664 -20.56 -13.41 -11.22
CA TRP A 664 -19.50 -14.32 -11.64
C TRP A 664 -18.71 -13.64 -12.76
N GLY A 665 -17.39 -13.79 -12.72
CA GLY A 665 -16.54 -13.26 -13.78
C GLY A 665 -15.14 -13.81 -13.71
N THR A 666 -14.42 -13.63 -14.81
CA THR A 666 -13.00 -13.95 -14.88
C THR A 666 -12.16 -12.68 -14.74
N SER A 667 -10.96 -12.84 -14.23
CA SER A 667 -9.99 -11.77 -14.08
C SER A 667 -8.60 -12.30 -14.38
N PHE A 668 -7.63 -11.39 -14.56
CA PHE A 668 -6.28 -11.79 -14.88
C PHE A 668 -5.26 -10.75 -14.37
N ARG A 669 -4.00 -11.20 -14.27
CA ARG A 669 -2.86 -10.31 -14.05
C ARG A 669 -1.78 -10.66 -15.07
N ALA A 670 -1.28 -9.67 -15.79
CA ALA A 670 -0.14 -9.85 -16.68
C ALA A 670 1.16 -9.90 -15.85
N ALA A 671 2.15 -10.66 -16.31
CA ALA A 671 3.50 -10.62 -15.71
C ALA A 671 4.00 -9.18 -15.75
N SER A 672 4.69 -8.73 -14.70
CA SER A 672 5.32 -7.40 -14.75
C SER A 672 6.53 -7.42 -15.69
N LEU A 673 6.90 -6.25 -16.23
CA LEU A 673 8.07 -6.16 -17.10
C LEU A 673 9.36 -6.67 -16.43
N PRO A 674 9.63 -6.34 -15.13
CA PRO A 674 10.75 -6.96 -14.44
C PRO A 674 10.66 -8.49 -14.31
N GLN A 675 9.47 -9.05 -14.03
CA GLN A 675 9.35 -10.50 -13.96
C GLN A 675 9.74 -11.18 -15.27
N MET A 676 9.55 -10.50 -16.39
CA MET A 676 9.91 -11.02 -17.72
C MET A 676 11.36 -10.69 -18.12
N HIS A 677 11.87 -9.54 -17.71
CA HIS A 677 13.10 -8.98 -18.31
C HIS A 677 14.22 -8.66 -17.31
N ASP A 678 14.10 -8.99 -16.02
CA ASP A 678 15.22 -8.80 -15.07
C ASP A 678 16.50 -9.44 -15.62
N ALA A 679 17.63 -8.80 -15.35
CA ALA A 679 18.93 -9.26 -15.87
C ALA A 679 19.20 -10.72 -15.44
N PRO A 680 19.53 -11.59 -16.39
CA PRO A 680 19.85 -12.98 -16.05
C PRO A 680 21.15 -13.05 -15.29
N GLY A 681 21.23 -13.97 -14.33
CA GLY A 681 22.44 -14.18 -13.55
C GLY A 681 22.53 -15.58 -13.01
N ALA A 682 23.71 -15.90 -12.48
CA ALA A 682 23.97 -17.20 -11.85
C ALA A 682 24.77 -17.00 -10.56
N THR A 683 24.56 -17.88 -9.60
CA THR A 683 25.32 -17.90 -8.34
C THR A 683 25.47 -19.34 -7.89
N ALA A 684 26.28 -19.59 -6.85
CA ALA A 684 26.42 -20.92 -6.28
C ALA A 684 25.73 -21.05 -4.93
N ALA A 685 25.23 -22.24 -4.66
CA ALA A 685 24.74 -22.60 -3.32
C ALA A 685 25.06 -24.05 -3.00
N LEU A 686 25.35 -24.34 -1.74
CA LEU A 686 25.41 -25.70 -1.23
C LEU A 686 24.02 -26.10 -0.79
N LEU A 687 23.43 -27.10 -1.44
CA LEU A 687 22.06 -27.55 -1.21
C LEU A 687 22.03 -28.94 -0.60
N ASN A 688 21.15 -29.18 0.36
CA ASN A 688 20.99 -30.48 0.98
C ASN A 688 20.41 -31.49 -0.01
N GLN A 689 20.88 -32.71 0.04
CA GLN A 689 20.50 -33.80 -0.86
C GLN A 689 19.73 -34.89 -0.12
N SER A 690 18.81 -35.55 -0.82
CA SER A 690 18.11 -36.72 -0.27
C SER A 690 19.13 -37.82 0.04
N GLY A 691 19.05 -38.40 1.25
CA GLY A 691 20.01 -39.39 1.71
C GLY A 691 21.19 -38.83 2.46
N GLY A 692 21.26 -37.51 2.61
CA GLY A 692 22.34 -36.82 3.35
C GLY A 692 23.43 -36.27 2.48
N GLY A 693 24.17 -35.31 3.01
CA GLY A 693 25.24 -34.61 2.29
C GLY A 693 24.72 -33.37 1.57
N GLN A 694 25.66 -32.69 0.90
CA GLN A 694 25.38 -31.45 0.18
C GLN A 694 25.96 -31.51 -1.24
N VAL A 695 25.29 -30.83 -2.15
CA VAL A 695 25.68 -30.68 -3.55
C VAL A 695 25.90 -29.20 -3.85
N LEU A 696 26.99 -28.88 -4.49
CA LEU A 696 27.25 -27.53 -5.02
C LEU A 696 26.40 -27.37 -6.29
N ALA A 697 25.49 -26.41 -6.27
CA ALA A 697 24.56 -26.15 -7.36
C ALA A 697 24.77 -24.77 -7.98
N VAL A 698 24.55 -24.67 -9.29
CA VAL A 698 24.41 -23.38 -9.99
C VAL A 698 22.94 -22.96 -9.85
N MET A 699 22.72 -21.78 -9.29
CA MET A 699 21.40 -21.18 -9.13
C MET A 699 21.19 -20.13 -10.21
N LEU A 700 20.22 -20.33 -11.10
CA LEU A 700 19.89 -19.36 -12.16
C LEU A 700 18.82 -18.40 -11.65
N TYR A 701 19.00 -17.09 -11.83
CA TYR A 701 18.03 -16.06 -11.47
C TYR A 701 17.85 -15.05 -12.62
N GLY A 702 16.84 -14.20 -12.51
CA GLY A 702 16.52 -13.18 -13.52
C GLY A 702 15.08 -13.30 -14.01
N GLY A 703 14.78 -12.61 -15.09
CA GLY A 703 13.45 -12.61 -15.69
C GLY A 703 13.20 -13.88 -16.51
N ASN A 704 11.91 -14.07 -16.83
CA ASN A 704 11.47 -15.19 -17.68
C ASN A 704 10.51 -14.66 -18.75
N PRO A 705 10.95 -14.51 -20.00
CA PRO A 705 10.08 -13.96 -21.07
C PRO A 705 8.96 -14.90 -21.49
N ASP A 706 8.96 -16.16 -21.06
CA ASP A 706 7.93 -17.14 -21.40
C ASP A 706 6.72 -17.09 -20.44
N LEU A 707 6.67 -16.14 -19.51
CA LEU A 707 5.57 -16.01 -18.56
C LEU A 707 4.25 -15.69 -19.26
N LYS A 708 3.20 -16.36 -18.79
CA LYS A 708 1.83 -16.17 -19.26
C LYS A 708 1.02 -15.38 -18.22
N PRO A 709 -0.11 -14.77 -18.60
CA PRO A 709 -0.97 -14.13 -17.60
C PRO A 709 -1.48 -15.12 -16.54
N GLU A 710 -1.50 -14.67 -15.29
CA GLU A 710 -2.22 -15.37 -14.22
C GLU A 710 -3.73 -15.20 -14.44
N THR A 711 -4.55 -16.20 -14.11
CA THR A 711 -6.00 -16.16 -14.34
C THR A 711 -6.78 -16.46 -13.07
N ALA A 712 -7.94 -15.81 -12.92
CA ALA A 712 -8.79 -16.03 -11.75
C ALA A 712 -10.25 -16.12 -12.14
N ASP A 713 -10.99 -17.01 -11.46
CA ASP A 713 -12.45 -17.09 -11.46
C ASP A 713 -12.95 -16.58 -10.12
N THR A 714 -13.87 -15.61 -10.13
CA THR A 714 -14.45 -15.06 -8.90
C THR A 714 -15.98 -15.18 -8.95
N PHE A 715 -16.55 -15.68 -7.87
CA PHE A 715 -17.99 -15.69 -7.63
C PHE A 715 -18.27 -14.92 -6.36
N THR A 716 -19.24 -13.99 -6.41
CA THR A 716 -19.76 -13.33 -5.20
C THR A 716 -21.28 -13.45 -5.13
N ALA A 717 -21.81 -13.53 -3.92
CA ALA A 717 -23.25 -13.54 -3.67
C ALA A 717 -23.52 -12.84 -2.33
N GLY A 718 -24.55 -12.02 -2.28
CA GLY A 718 -24.83 -11.28 -1.07
C GLY A 718 -26.15 -10.56 -1.09
N PHE A 719 -26.39 -9.78 -0.03
CA PHE A 719 -27.56 -8.93 0.02
C PHE A 719 -27.24 -7.58 0.67
N ASP A 720 -27.93 -6.56 0.19
CA ASP A 720 -27.90 -5.22 0.74
C ASP A 720 -29.28 -4.95 1.36
N TRP A 721 -29.29 -4.54 2.61
CA TRP A 721 -30.53 -4.18 3.29
C TRP A 721 -30.44 -2.73 3.77
N ARG A 722 -31.36 -1.93 3.28
CA ARG A 722 -31.50 -0.52 3.63
C ARG A 722 -32.91 -0.33 4.20
N ARG A 723 -32.99 0.03 5.48
CA ARG A 723 -34.27 0.23 6.16
C ARG A 723 -34.55 1.72 6.39
N GLU A 724 -35.81 2.10 6.29
CA GLU A 724 -36.23 3.42 6.76
C GLU A 724 -35.77 3.57 8.21
N GLY A 725 -35.20 4.74 8.57
CA GLY A 725 -34.54 4.94 9.86
C GLY A 725 -33.05 4.83 9.80
N GLY A 726 -32.50 4.54 8.60
CA GLY A 726 -31.06 4.70 8.31
C GLY A 726 -30.19 3.46 8.47
N LEU A 727 -30.76 2.31 8.91
CA LEU A 727 -29.97 1.09 8.97
C LEU A 727 -29.55 0.66 7.57
N SER A 728 -28.25 0.44 7.38
CA SER A 728 -27.69 -0.21 6.19
C SER A 728 -26.91 -1.44 6.62
N LEU A 729 -27.05 -2.52 5.86
CA LEU A 729 -26.35 -3.78 6.08
C LEU A 729 -25.99 -4.37 4.72
N ASP A 730 -24.72 -4.64 4.52
CA ASP A 730 -24.17 -5.35 3.35
C ASP A 730 -23.49 -6.61 3.83
N LEU A 731 -23.88 -7.76 3.26
CA LEU A 731 -23.22 -9.03 3.52
C LEU A 731 -22.88 -9.69 2.19
N THR A 732 -21.63 -10.13 2.02
CA THR A 732 -21.16 -10.71 0.75
C THR A 732 -20.32 -11.96 1.02
N TYR A 733 -20.73 -13.08 0.49
CA TYR A 733 -19.92 -14.28 0.31
C TYR A 733 -19.08 -14.14 -0.95
N PHE A 734 -17.83 -14.64 -0.91
CA PHE A 734 -16.94 -14.67 -2.08
C PHE A 734 -16.17 -15.99 -2.15
N ASP A 735 -15.87 -16.40 -3.40
CA ASP A 735 -14.99 -17.56 -3.73
C ASP A 735 -14.15 -17.11 -4.92
N THR A 736 -12.84 -17.02 -4.72
CA THR A 736 -11.86 -16.65 -5.75
C THR A 736 -10.86 -17.79 -5.92
N ARG A 737 -10.68 -18.26 -7.15
CA ARG A 737 -9.70 -19.29 -7.54
C ARG A 737 -8.71 -18.62 -8.51
N PHE A 738 -7.47 -18.48 -8.07
CA PHE A 738 -6.44 -17.77 -8.79
C PHE A 738 -5.34 -18.77 -9.15
N THR A 739 -5.17 -19.03 -10.44
CA THR A 739 -4.30 -20.08 -10.97
C THR A 739 -3.20 -19.50 -11.86
N ASP A 740 -2.27 -20.36 -12.21
CA ASP A 740 -1.08 -19.98 -12.99
C ASP A 740 -0.31 -18.83 -12.35
N ARG A 741 -0.31 -18.79 -10.98
CA ARG A 741 0.36 -17.73 -10.23
C ARG A 741 1.84 -17.69 -10.59
N ILE A 742 2.33 -16.48 -10.84
CA ILE A 742 3.75 -16.25 -11.10
C ILE A 742 4.47 -16.21 -9.75
N ALA A 743 5.39 -17.16 -9.56
CA ALA A 743 6.08 -17.37 -8.29
C ALA A 743 7.51 -17.82 -8.55
N GLN A 744 8.30 -17.86 -7.50
CA GLN A 744 9.67 -18.41 -7.51
C GLN A 744 9.75 -19.56 -6.49
N PRO A 745 9.12 -20.72 -6.79
CA PRO A 745 8.93 -21.76 -5.78
C PRO A 745 10.22 -22.30 -5.19
N VAL A 746 11.33 -22.34 -5.96
CA VAL A 746 12.62 -22.75 -5.45
C VAL A 746 13.22 -21.68 -4.53
N ALA A 747 13.15 -20.41 -4.92
CA ALA A 747 13.66 -19.32 -4.08
C ALA A 747 12.91 -19.25 -2.75
N GLU A 748 11.60 -19.52 -2.76
CA GLU A 748 10.76 -19.56 -1.56
C GLU A 748 11.03 -20.76 -0.65
N ASN A 749 11.62 -21.85 -1.19
CA ASN A 749 11.95 -23.07 -0.46
C ASN A 749 13.32 -23.62 -0.90
N LEU A 750 14.36 -22.80 -0.75
CA LEU A 750 15.69 -23.15 -1.23
C LEU A 750 16.25 -24.41 -0.55
N THR A 751 16.01 -24.59 0.73
CA THR A 751 16.48 -25.78 1.47
C THR A 751 15.80 -27.06 0.98
N GLY A 752 14.64 -26.94 0.36
CA GLY A 752 13.92 -28.07 -0.22
C GLY A 752 14.27 -28.37 -1.68
N ALA A 753 15.13 -27.55 -2.31
CA ALA A 753 15.32 -27.60 -3.77
C ALA A 753 15.63 -29.01 -4.31
N LEU A 754 16.53 -29.76 -3.64
CA LEU A 754 16.94 -31.09 -4.09
C LEU A 754 16.23 -32.25 -3.36
N VAL A 755 15.33 -31.93 -2.43
CA VAL A 755 14.68 -32.98 -1.58
C VAL A 755 13.17 -32.99 -1.71
N ASP A 756 12.55 -31.85 -2.10
CA ASP A 756 11.11 -31.74 -2.25
C ASP A 756 10.70 -32.17 -3.68
N PRO A 757 9.94 -33.29 -3.84
CA PRO A 757 9.53 -33.72 -5.18
C PRO A 757 8.73 -32.67 -5.96
N ALA A 758 8.06 -31.74 -5.26
CA ALA A 758 7.30 -30.68 -5.90
C ALA A 758 8.19 -29.66 -6.63
N LEU A 759 9.48 -29.61 -6.27
CA LEU A 759 10.47 -28.73 -6.89
C LEU A 759 11.30 -29.41 -7.98
N ALA A 760 11.16 -30.72 -8.16
CA ALA A 760 11.94 -31.48 -9.14
C ALA A 760 11.89 -30.90 -10.57
N PRO A 761 10.74 -30.30 -11.04
CA PRO A 761 10.74 -29.72 -12.40
C PRO A 761 11.72 -28.54 -12.59
N PHE A 762 12.20 -27.94 -11.51
CA PHE A 762 13.10 -26.77 -11.55
C PHE A 762 14.55 -27.15 -11.27
N VAL A 763 14.84 -28.47 -11.15
CA VAL A 763 16.16 -28.99 -10.78
C VAL A 763 16.66 -29.94 -11.87
N ARG A 764 17.89 -29.72 -12.29
CA ARG A 764 18.59 -30.67 -13.15
C ARG A 764 19.88 -31.12 -12.47
N LEU A 765 19.94 -32.39 -12.07
CA LEU A 765 21.19 -32.97 -11.57
C LEU A 765 22.14 -33.10 -12.74
N VAL A 766 23.43 -32.79 -12.52
CA VAL A 766 24.47 -32.79 -13.55
C VAL A 766 25.72 -33.55 -13.05
N SER A 767 26.47 -34.11 -13.98
CA SER A 767 27.71 -34.86 -13.69
C SER A 767 28.80 -34.47 -14.70
N PRO A 768 29.28 -33.21 -14.66
CA PRO A 768 30.17 -32.68 -15.68
C PRO A 768 31.49 -33.41 -15.80
N SER A 769 31.95 -34.09 -14.74
CA SER A 769 33.14 -34.91 -14.77
C SER A 769 33.00 -36.18 -15.65
N THR A 770 31.76 -36.65 -15.88
CA THR A 770 31.48 -37.89 -16.62
C THR A 770 30.56 -37.68 -17.83
N SER A 771 29.88 -36.55 -17.91
CA SER A 771 28.88 -36.25 -18.95
C SER A 771 29.34 -35.02 -19.76
N PRO A 772 29.80 -35.21 -21.01
CA PRO A 772 30.18 -34.07 -21.86
C PRO A 772 29.01 -33.07 -22.09
N ALA A 773 27.77 -33.59 -22.10
CA ALA A 773 26.61 -32.74 -22.29
C ALA A 773 26.38 -31.82 -21.07
N ASP A 774 26.58 -32.33 -19.84
CA ASP A 774 26.47 -31.53 -18.64
C ASP A 774 27.63 -30.55 -18.51
N LEU A 775 28.82 -30.95 -18.90
CA LEU A 775 29.96 -30.04 -18.94
C LEU A 775 29.70 -28.88 -19.91
N ALA A 776 29.21 -29.19 -21.12
CA ALA A 776 28.86 -28.16 -22.11
C ALA A 776 27.75 -27.22 -21.61
N LEU A 777 26.74 -27.75 -20.89
CA LEU A 777 25.70 -26.96 -20.29
C LEU A 777 26.27 -25.97 -19.25
N LEU A 778 27.11 -26.45 -18.36
CA LEU A 778 27.71 -25.61 -17.32
C LEU A 778 28.69 -24.58 -17.92
N GLN A 779 29.41 -24.94 -18.98
CA GLN A 779 30.27 -24.00 -19.72
C GLN A 779 29.44 -22.89 -20.37
N ALA A 780 28.25 -23.20 -20.88
CA ALA A 780 27.32 -22.18 -21.39
C ALA A 780 26.86 -21.22 -20.27
N TYR A 781 26.58 -21.75 -19.08
CA TYR A 781 26.22 -20.90 -17.94
C TYR A 781 27.42 -20.12 -17.40
N ALA A 782 28.66 -20.55 -17.63
CA ALA A 782 29.83 -19.83 -17.15
C ALA A 782 29.96 -18.42 -17.73
N ALA A 783 29.30 -18.16 -18.87
CA ALA A 783 29.23 -16.81 -19.43
C ALA A 783 28.17 -15.90 -18.79
N THR A 784 27.32 -16.45 -17.92
CA THR A 784 26.24 -15.70 -17.29
C THR A 784 26.78 -14.78 -16.18
N PRO A 785 26.35 -13.52 -16.10
CA PRO A 785 26.77 -12.61 -15.02
C PRO A 785 26.60 -13.24 -13.64
N GLY A 786 27.61 -13.05 -12.78
CA GLY A 786 27.60 -13.59 -11.43
C GLY A 786 27.97 -15.07 -11.32
N PHE A 787 28.21 -15.76 -12.41
CA PHE A 787 28.61 -17.17 -12.35
C PHE A 787 29.84 -17.32 -11.45
N PRO A 788 29.82 -18.27 -10.49
CA PRO A 788 30.86 -18.38 -9.48
C PRO A 788 32.14 -19.10 -10.03
N GLY A 789 32.87 -18.39 -10.85
CA GLY A 789 34.03 -18.91 -11.58
C GLY A 789 35.23 -19.33 -10.73
N PHE A 790 35.15 -19.13 -9.43
CA PHE A 790 36.18 -19.60 -8.51
C PHE A 790 36.02 -21.09 -8.14
N TYR A 791 34.84 -21.69 -8.47
CA TYR A 791 34.67 -23.14 -8.33
C TYR A 791 34.99 -23.82 -9.67
N PRO A 792 35.78 -24.91 -9.68
CA PRO A 792 35.94 -25.70 -10.91
C PRO A 792 34.57 -26.22 -11.40
N ILE A 793 34.33 -26.11 -12.69
CA ILE A 793 33.02 -26.48 -13.28
C ILE A 793 32.64 -27.93 -12.95
N GLU A 794 33.65 -28.80 -12.87
CA GLU A 794 33.48 -30.22 -12.57
C GLU A 794 32.92 -30.52 -11.18
N THR A 795 32.95 -29.52 -10.28
CA THR A 795 32.47 -29.70 -8.91
C THR A 795 30.95 -29.49 -8.74
N PHE A 796 30.31 -28.90 -9.74
CA PHE A 796 28.86 -28.69 -9.66
C PHE A 796 28.11 -30.00 -9.92
N GLY A 797 27.13 -30.30 -9.04
CA GLY A 797 26.30 -31.50 -9.16
C GLY A 797 24.82 -31.19 -9.47
N ALA A 798 24.43 -29.91 -9.56
CA ALA A 798 23.07 -29.53 -9.94
C ALA A 798 23.04 -28.15 -10.61
N VAL A 799 22.02 -27.96 -11.44
CA VAL A 799 21.56 -26.64 -11.91
C VAL A 799 20.13 -26.47 -11.40
N VAL A 800 19.86 -25.33 -10.78
CA VAL A 800 18.58 -25.05 -10.12
C VAL A 800 18.03 -23.75 -10.66
N ASP A 801 16.85 -23.80 -11.24
CA ASP A 801 16.17 -22.63 -11.81
C ASP A 801 15.33 -21.94 -10.73
N THR A 802 15.74 -20.74 -10.31
CA THR A 802 15.02 -19.94 -9.32
C THR A 802 14.28 -18.76 -9.95
N ARG A 803 14.20 -18.72 -11.29
CA ARG A 803 13.50 -17.66 -12.01
C ARG A 803 11.99 -17.75 -11.79
N TRP A 804 11.29 -16.70 -12.23
CA TRP A 804 9.84 -16.62 -12.19
C TRP A 804 9.20 -17.67 -13.11
N VAL A 805 8.15 -18.34 -12.62
CA VAL A 805 7.41 -19.35 -13.40
C VAL A 805 5.92 -19.28 -13.11
N ASN A 806 5.09 -19.64 -14.09
CA ASN A 806 3.65 -19.83 -13.88
C ASN A 806 3.44 -21.21 -13.27
N THR A 807 3.13 -21.29 -12.01
CA THR A 807 3.07 -22.57 -11.33
C THR A 807 2.10 -22.63 -10.17
N GLY A 808 1.94 -21.55 -9.43
CA GLY A 808 1.17 -21.55 -8.19
C GLY A 808 -0.35 -21.46 -8.40
N ALA A 809 -1.07 -21.78 -7.34
CA ALA A 809 -2.52 -21.53 -7.27
C ALA A 809 -2.88 -21.07 -5.86
N VAL A 810 -3.89 -20.20 -5.78
CA VAL A 810 -4.44 -19.73 -4.51
C VAL A 810 -5.97 -19.80 -4.58
N LYS A 811 -6.60 -20.27 -3.52
CA LYS A 811 -8.06 -20.26 -3.39
C LYS A 811 -8.43 -19.57 -2.09
N VAL A 812 -9.29 -18.55 -2.19
CA VAL A 812 -9.73 -17.79 -1.02
C VAL A 812 -11.26 -17.75 -0.98
N ARG A 813 -11.85 -18.08 0.17
CA ARG A 813 -13.30 -18.01 0.40
C ARG A 813 -13.60 -17.35 1.74
N GLY A 814 -14.69 -16.58 1.77
CA GLY A 814 -15.07 -15.91 3.01
C GLY A 814 -16.34 -15.11 2.92
N LEU A 815 -16.58 -14.33 3.97
CA LEU A 815 -17.70 -13.39 4.12
C LEU A 815 -17.17 -12.02 4.47
N ASP A 816 -17.66 -11.02 3.78
CA ASP A 816 -17.47 -9.61 4.14
C ASP A 816 -18.78 -9.02 4.65
N LEU A 817 -18.73 -8.28 5.74
CA LEU A 817 -19.87 -7.60 6.37
C LEU A 817 -19.54 -6.12 6.50
N THR A 818 -20.50 -5.26 6.16
CA THR A 818 -20.46 -3.83 6.48
C THR A 818 -21.87 -3.40 6.94
N THR A 819 -21.95 -2.67 8.04
CA THR A 819 -23.23 -2.18 8.54
C THR A 819 -23.06 -0.80 9.17
N ARG A 820 -24.11 0.02 9.07
CA ARG A 820 -24.20 1.31 9.72
C ARG A 820 -25.63 1.56 10.18
N TYR A 821 -25.75 2.07 11.40
CA TYR A 821 -27.06 2.33 12.03
C TYR A 821 -27.02 3.68 12.75
N PRO A 822 -27.53 4.76 12.13
CA PRO A 822 -27.77 6.00 12.84
C PRO A 822 -29.03 5.87 13.71
N PHE A 823 -28.99 6.39 14.94
CA PHE A 823 -30.12 6.31 15.85
C PHE A 823 -30.09 7.49 16.81
N ARG A 824 -31.24 7.72 17.50
CA ARG A 824 -31.33 8.74 18.54
C ARG A 824 -31.62 8.09 19.89
N LEU A 825 -30.96 8.59 20.94
CA LEU A 825 -31.15 8.15 22.31
C LEU A 825 -31.12 9.37 23.21
N GLY A 826 -32.21 9.61 23.98
CA GLY A 826 -32.31 10.79 24.85
C GLY A 826 -32.20 12.13 24.12
N GLY A 827 -32.65 12.20 22.87
CA GLY A 827 -32.55 13.41 22.05
C GLY A 827 -31.20 13.61 21.38
N GLN A 828 -30.18 12.79 21.70
CA GLN A 828 -28.87 12.86 21.13
C GLN A 828 -28.76 11.94 19.92
N SER A 829 -27.94 12.31 18.93
CA SER A 829 -27.71 11.53 17.70
C SER A 829 -26.48 10.65 17.84
N PHE A 830 -26.62 9.41 17.42
CA PHE A 830 -25.55 8.40 17.42
C PHE A 830 -25.49 7.70 16.06
N ALA A 831 -24.31 7.16 15.73
CA ALA A 831 -24.14 6.24 14.63
C ALA A 831 -23.30 5.06 15.12
N ALA A 832 -23.83 3.84 14.98
CA ALA A 832 -23.05 2.62 15.19
C ALA A 832 -22.64 2.08 13.83
N ASP A 833 -21.41 1.58 13.72
CA ASP A 833 -20.90 0.97 12.49
C ASP A 833 -20.10 -0.30 12.80
N ALA A 834 -20.07 -1.20 11.83
CA ALA A 834 -19.22 -2.38 11.91
C ALA A 834 -18.81 -2.82 10.51
N ALA A 835 -17.57 -3.27 10.40
CA ALA A 835 -17.02 -3.89 9.20
C ALA A 835 -16.25 -5.14 9.64
N ALA A 836 -16.37 -6.22 8.87
CA ALA A 836 -15.64 -7.45 9.16
C ALA A 836 -15.34 -8.21 7.87
N SER A 837 -14.23 -8.93 7.88
CA SER A 837 -13.86 -9.89 6.83
C SER A 837 -13.51 -11.20 7.51
N TRP A 838 -14.25 -12.26 7.18
CA TRP A 838 -14.07 -13.59 7.76
C TRP A 838 -13.69 -14.59 6.67
N LEU A 839 -12.43 -15.03 6.69
CA LEU A 839 -11.89 -16.00 5.73
C LEU A 839 -12.11 -17.42 6.24
N PHE A 840 -12.83 -18.22 5.47
CA PHE A 840 -13.02 -19.64 5.77
C PHE A 840 -11.81 -20.43 5.34
N ASP A 841 -11.37 -20.19 4.11
CA ASP A 841 -10.25 -20.86 3.47
C ASP A 841 -9.30 -19.85 2.85
N TYR A 842 -8.03 -20.12 2.98
CA TYR A 842 -6.95 -19.54 2.18
C TYR A 842 -6.00 -20.70 1.89
N GLU A 843 -6.18 -21.32 0.73
CA GLU A 843 -5.37 -22.47 0.30
C GLU A 843 -4.33 -22.00 -0.70
N THR A 844 -3.10 -22.46 -0.53
CA THR A 844 -2.03 -22.22 -1.49
C THR A 844 -1.49 -23.53 -2.03
N ARG A 845 -1.09 -23.52 -3.29
CA ARG A 845 -0.40 -24.62 -3.94
C ARG A 845 0.79 -24.04 -4.72
N PRO A 846 2.01 -24.17 -4.20
CA PRO A 846 3.17 -23.53 -4.83
C PRO A 846 3.51 -24.07 -6.22
N THR A 847 3.27 -25.35 -6.47
CA THR A 847 3.46 -25.94 -7.80
C THR A 847 2.32 -26.91 -8.10
N PRO A 848 2.07 -27.28 -9.37
CA PRO A 848 1.01 -28.25 -9.66
C PRO A 848 1.20 -29.60 -8.99
N ALA A 849 2.43 -30.01 -8.69
CA ALA A 849 2.74 -31.28 -8.02
C ALA A 849 2.62 -31.19 -6.49
N ALA A 850 2.60 -29.96 -5.94
CA ALA A 850 2.50 -29.78 -4.48
C ALA A 850 1.07 -30.02 -4.00
N GLU A 851 0.93 -30.50 -2.77
CA GLU A 851 -0.37 -30.58 -2.11
C GLU A 851 -0.88 -29.17 -1.75
N ALA A 852 -2.18 -28.98 -1.86
CA ALA A 852 -2.80 -27.73 -1.40
C ALA A 852 -2.70 -27.64 0.13
N ARG A 853 -2.26 -26.48 0.62
CA ARG A 853 -2.09 -26.22 2.05
C ARG A 853 -3.01 -25.09 2.50
N GLN A 854 -3.74 -25.34 3.58
CA GLN A 854 -4.52 -24.28 4.24
C GLN A 854 -3.56 -23.38 5.03
N VAL A 855 -3.56 -22.10 4.69
CA VAL A 855 -2.65 -21.12 5.32
C VAL A 855 -3.40 -19.99 6.02
N VAL A 856 -4.73 -19.98 6.00
CA VAL A 856 -5.50 -18.96 6.72
C VAL A 856 -5.20 -19.07 8.22
N GLY A 857 -4.87 -17.92 8.82
CA GLY A 857 -4.52 -17.91 10.25
C GLY A 857 -3.12 -18.42 10.55
N LEU A 858 -2.24 -18.52 9.55
CA LEU A 858 -0.81 -18.73 9.80
C LEU A 858 -0.08 -17.37 9.75
N SER A 859 0.94 -17.23 10.59
CA SER A 859 1.80 -16.03 10.58
C SER A 859 2.35 -15.79 9.16
N GLY A 860 2.27 -14.54 8.71
CA GLY A 860 2.64 -14.13 7.36
C GLY A 860 1.52 -14.30 6.33
N TYR A 861 0.32 -14.71 6.76
CA TYR A 861 -0.89 -14.81 5.93
C TYR A 861 -2.05 -14.11 6.66
N PRO A 862 -3.16 -13.84 5.97
CA PRO A 862 -4.31 -13.22 6.65
C PRO A 862 -4.87 -14.05 7.81
N GLY A 863 -5.20 -13.37 8.90
CA GLY A 863 -5.96 -13.99 10.00
C GLY A 863 -7.36 -14.38 9.56
N ARG A 864 -8.00 -15.31 10.29
CA ARG A 864 -9.35 -15.79 9.95
C ARG A 864 -10.40 -14.69 10.02
N LEU A 865 -10.30 -13.81 11.02
CA LEU A 865 -11.28 -12.72 11.21
C LEU A 865 -10.54 -11.42 11.46
N ARG A 866 -10.90 -10.40 10.68
CA ARG A 866 -10.57 -9.02 10.97
C ARG A 866 -11.87 -8.25 11.08
N ALA A 867 -12.01 -7.44 12.13
CA ALA A 867 -13.25 -6.70 12.37
C ALA A 867 -12.92 -5.33 12.94
N ARG A 868 -13.80 -4.36 12.65
CA ARG A 868 -13.78 -3.04 13.26
C ARG A 868 -15.21 -2.66 13.55
N THR A 869 -15.49 -2.21 14.78
CA THR A 869 -16.81 -1.72 15.16
C THR A 869 -16.67 -0.35 15.82
N GLY A 870 -17.67 0.48 15.64
CA GLY A 870 -17.61 1.84 16.16
C GLY A 870 -18.94 2.38 16.67
N LEU A 871 -18.82 3.38 17.53
CA LEU A 871 -19.93 4.17 18.01
C LEU A 871 -19.51 5.63 17.97
N THR A 872 -20.26 6.44 17.24
CA THR A 872 -20.04 7.88 17.14
C THR A 872 -21.24 8.62 17.74
N TRP A 873 -20.99 9.50 18.70
CA TRP A 873 -21.94 10.48 19.20
C TRP A 873 -21.77 11.78 18.43
N ILE A 874 -22.89 12.35 17.97
CA ILE A 874 -22.90 13.56 17.14
C ILE A 874 -23.75 14.62 17.86
N GLY A 875 -23.05 15.53 18.54
CA GLY A 875 -23.69 16.71 19.17
C GLY A 875 -23.63 17.93 18.26
N GLU A 876 -24.13 19.07 18.72
CA GLU A 876 -24.22 20.31 17.93
C GLU A 876 -22.84 20.88 17.57
N ALA A 877 -21.94 20.89 18.53
CA ALA A 877 -20.60 21.45 18.34
C ALA A 877 -19.50 20.46 18.72
N VAL A 878 -19.84 19.36 19.37
CA VAL A 878 -18.86 18.36 19.79
C VAL A 878 -19.32 17.00 19.27
N SER A 879 -18.40 16.24 18.74
CA SER A 879 -18.63 14.82 18.41
C SER A 879 -17.57 13.97 19.10
N ALA A 880 -17.92 12.72 19.39
CA ALA A 880 -16.98 11.76 19.96
C ALA A 880 -17.19 10.41 19.31
N SER A 881 -16.09 9.71 19.03
CA SER A 881 -16.14 8.36 18.47
C SER A 881 -15.27 7.41 19.27
N LEU A 882 -15.68 6.16 19.29
CA LEU A 882 -14.95 5.05 19.89
C LEU A 882 -15.02 3.89 18.89
N HIS A 883 -13.86 3.35 18.51
CA HIS A 883 -13.81 2.20 17.62
C HIS A 883 -12.94 1.11 18.24
N TRP A 884 -13.39 -0.12 18.11
CA TRP A 884 -12.64 -1.32 18.49
C TRP A 884 -12.25 -2.07 17.22
N SER A 885 -10.98 -2.44 17.14
CA SER A 885 -10.42 -3.22 16.04
C SER A 885 -9.94 -4.57 16.56
N HIS A 886 -10.19 -5.61 15.80
CA HIS A 886 -9.89 -7.00 16.15
C HIS A 886 -9.21 -7.72 14.99
N VAL A 887 -8.10 -8.41 15.30
CA VAL A 887 -7.47 -9.38 14.42
C VAL A 887 -7.45 -10.70 15.21
N SER A 888 -8.00 -11.77 14.62
CA SER A 888 -8.07 -13.08 15.29
C SER A 888 -6.70 -13.69 15.50
N GLU A 889 -6.62 -14.66 16.40
CA GLU A 889 -5.41 -15.45 16.63
C GLU A 889 -4.84 -15.99 15.32
N VAL A 890 -3.53 -16.12 15.26
CA VAL A 890 -2.85 -16.83 14.20
C VAL A 890 -1.90 -17.86 14.82
N ARG A 891 -1.38 -18.76 13.99
CA ARG A 891 -0.40 -19.75 14.43
C ARG A 891 0.92 -19.52 13.72
N ASP A 892 2.00 -19.78 14.41
CA ASP A 892 3.31 -19.78 13.77
C ASP A 892 3.51 -21.08 12.96
N ARG A 893 4.62 -21.19 12.26
CA ARG A 893 4.92 -22.34 11.41
C ARG A 893 5.16 -23.63 12.21
N GLN A 894 5.42 -23.51 13.51
CA GLN A 894 5.59 -24.64 14.43
C GLN A 894 4.27 -25.05 15.08
N GLY A 895 3.19 -24.30 14.86
CA GLY A 895 1.86 -24.54 15.39
C GLY A 895 1.54 -23.84 16.70
N ALA A 896 2.47 -23.05 17.26
CA ALA A 896 2.21 -22.27 18.47
C ALA A 896 1.23 -21.13 18.18
N SER A 897 0.33 -20.88 19.14
CA SER A 897 -0.68 -19.81 19.01
C SER A 897 -0.06 -18.43 19.26
N VAL A 898 -0.44 -17.48 18.44
CA VAL A 898 -0.21 -16.04 18.63
C VAL A 898 -1.57 -15.43 18.95
N ASP A 899 -1.70 -14.80 20.10
CA ASP A 899 -2.99 -14.33 20.62
C ASP A 899 -3.66 -13.32 19.68
N PRO A 900 -4.99 -13.14 19.78
CA PRO A 900 -5.66 -12.13 18.98
C PRO A 900 -5.25 -10.72 19.41
N TRP A 901 -5.21 -9.80 18.44
CA TRP A 901 -4.85 -8.41 18.72
C TRP A 901 -6.09 -7.53 18.74
N ASN A 902 -6.28 -6.80 19.85
CA ASN A 902 -7.43 -5.94 20.08
C ASN A 902 -6.96 -4.55 20.43
N THR A 903 -7.39 -3.55 19.65
CA THR A 903 -7.10 -2.15 19.97
C THR A 903 -8.36 -1.33 20.01
N VAL A 904 -8.33 -0.28 20.82
CA VAL A 904 -9.42 0.70 20.90
C VAL A 904 -8.86 2.07 20.55
N GLU A 905 -9.58 2.77 19.70
CA GLU A 905 -9.24 4.14 19.32
C GLU A 905 -10.41 5.07 19.63
N THR A 906 -10.10 6.30 19.95
CA THR A 906 -11.11 7.30 20.27
C THR A 906 -10.74 8.64 19.68
N GLN A 907 -11.76 9.43 19.32
CA GLN A 907 -11.57 10.81 18.88
C GLN A 907 -12.64 11.68 19.50
N VAL A 908 -12.28 12.87 19.94
CA VAL A 908 -13.22 13.92 20.34
C VAL A 908 -12.93 15.13 19.46
N ALA A 909 -13.95 15.64 18.80
CA ALA A 909 -13.82 16.80 17.90
C ALA A 909 -14.78 17.91 18.29
N TRP A 910 -14.26 19.14 18.27
CA TRP A 910 -15.03 20.36 18.50
C TRP A 910 -15.13 21.14 17.19
N THR A 911 -16.37 21.40 16.75
CA THR A 911 -16.66 22.06 15.46
C THR A 911 -17.72 23.15 15.71
N PRO A 912 -17.28 24.33 16.16
CA PRO A 912 -18.22 25.42 16.43
C PRO A 912 -18.88 25.93 15.14
N SER A 913 -20.21 26.09 15.18
CA SER A 913 -21.00 26.54 14.02
C SER A 913 -21.14 28.06 13.96
N THR A 914 -20.83 28.79 15.05
CA THR A 914 -21.06 30.23 15.18
C THR A 914 -19.85 30.95 15.77
N GLY A 915 -19.84 32.28 15.67
CA GLY A 915 -18.85 33.14 16.29
C GLY A 915 -17.53 33.18 15.50
N ALA A 916 -16.47 33.68 16.15
CA ALA A 916 -15.13 33.84 15.55
C ALA A 916 -14.47 32.51 15.17
N TRP A 917 -14.94 31.41 15.73
CA TRP A 917 -14.39 30.08 15.51
C TRP A 917 -15.12 29.29 14.41
N ARG A 918 -16.10 29.88 13.76
CA ARG A 918 -16.81 29.25 12.63
C ARG A 918 -15.82 28.76 11.58
N GLY A 919 -16.05 27.55 11.09
CA GLY A 919 -15.15 26.92 10.11
C GLY A 919 -13.93 26.25 10.71
N LEU A 920 -13.79 26.28 12.07
CA LEU A 920 -12.73 25.55 12.76
C LEU A 920 -13.23 24.16 13.15
N ARG A 921 -12.40 23.14 13.01
CA ARG A 921 -12.56 21.84 13.66
C ARG A 921 -11.27 21.52 14.39
N LEU A 922 -11.36 21.22 15.67
CA LEU A 922 -10.25 20.79 16.50
C LEU A 922 -10.55 19.38 17.00
N ALA A 923 -9.69 18.43 16.71
CA ALA A 923 -9.90 17.04 17.11
C ALA A 923 -8.70 16.51 17.86
N LEU A 924 -8.97 15.85 18.98
CA LEU A 924 -7.99 15.07 19.75
C LEU A 924 -8.32 13.61 19.54
N SER A 925 -7.36 12.82 19.08
CA SER A 925 -7.54 11.38 18.91
C SER A 925 -6.46 10.59 19.63
N ILE A 926 -6.82 9.39 20.07
CA ILE A 926 -5.90 8.44 20.69
C ILE A 926 -6.11 7.10 19.98
N GLN A 927 -5.07 6.63 19.32
CA GLN A 927 -5.05 5.26 18.76
C GLN A 927 -4.45 4.34 19.81
N ASN A 928 -4.92 3.11 19.87
CA ASN A 928 -4.52 2.12 20.86
C ASN A 928 -4.61 2.69 22.29
N LEU A 929 -5.83 3.04 22.68
CA LEU A 929 -6.13 3.75 23.94
C LEU A 929 -5.53 3.08 25.19
N PHE A 930 -5.47 1.74 25.19
CA PHE A 930 -5.01 0.97 26.34
C PHE A 930 -3.51 0.64 26.30
N ASP A 931 -2.79 1.11 25.24
CA ASP A 931 -1.35 0.86 25.03
C ASP A 931 -1.03 -0.63 24.94
N GLU A 932 -1.89 -1.37 24.22
CA GLU A 932 -1.75 -2.81 24.05
C GLU A 932 -0.53 -3.11 23.16
N ASP A 933 0.39 -3.91 23.66
CA ASP A 933 1.53 -4.36 22.86
C ASP A 933 1.06 -5.40 21.82
N PRO A 934 1.75 -5.52 20.67
CA PRO A 934 1.47 -6.60 19.74
C PRO A 934 1.53 -7.97 20.42
N PRO A 935 0.63 -8.91 20.08
CA PRO A 935 0.70 -10.25 20.62
C PRO A 935 2.04 -10.90 20.34
N PHE A 936 2.56 -11.62 21.34
CA PHE A 936 3.88 -12.23 21.24
C PHE A 936 3.92 -13.28 20.12
N HIS A 937 4.91 -13.16 19.24
CA HIS A 937 5.21 -14.11 18.16
C HIS A 937 6.69 -14.46 18.20
N ASN A 938 7.01 -15.74 18.32
CA ASN A 938 8.40 -16.22 18.35
C ASN A 938 9.01 -16.21 16.93
N ALA A 939 9.04 -15.02 16.31
CA ALA A 939 9.41 -14.85 14.90
C ALA A 939 10.89 -15.21 14.64
N PRO A 940 11.18 -15.82 13.48
CA PRO A 940 12.59 -16.12 13.13
C PRO A 940 13.48 -14.89 13.01
N THR A 941 12.92 -13.71 12.73
CA THR A 941 13.65 -12.44 12.65
C THR A 941 14.23 -12.01 14.00
N GLY A 942 13.69 -12.53 15.11
CA GLY A 942 14.04 -12.07 16.46
C GLY A 942 13.20 -10.89 16.94
N TYR A 943 12.23 -10.44 16.14
CA TYR A 943 11.21 -9.49 16.61
C TYR A 943 10.05 -10.27 17.23
N GLY A 944 9.62 -9.90 18.42
CA GLY A 944 8.61 -10.63 19.17
C GLY A 944 7.17 -10.44 18.70
N PHE A 945 6.95 -10.05 17.44
CA PHE A 945 5.60 -9.78 16.92
C PHE A 945 5.50 -10.11 15.43
N ASP A 946 4.25 -10.20 14.91
CA ASP A 946 3.97 -10.40 13.49
C ASP A 946 3.54 -9.05 12.89
N ALA A 947 4.42 -8.44 12.10
CA ALA A 947 4.19 -7.12 11.47
C ALA A 947 3.03 -7.12 10.47
N GLY A 948 2.61 -8.29 9.97
CA GLY A 948 1.44 -8.41 9.08
C GLY A 948 0.11 -8.36 9.82
N GLN A 949 0.13 -8.56 11.15
CA GLN A 949 -1.09 -8.62 11.96
C GLN A 949 -1.20 -7.46 12.95
N ALA A 950 -0.07 -6.93 13.44
CA ALA A 950 -0.06 -5.98 14.53
C ALA A 950 0.97 -4.87 14.30
N ASN A 951 0.74 -3.72 14.94
CA ASN A 951 1.54 -2.52 14.80
C ASN A 951 2.28 -2.22 16.11
N PRO A 952 3.62 -2.11 16.11
CA PRO A 952 4.42 -1.88 17.32
C PRO A 952 4.45 -0.43 17.77
N MET A 953 3.71 0.49 17.16
CA MET A 953 3.73 1.91 17.54
C MET A 953 3.26 2.15 18.98
N GLY A 954 2.39 1.27 19.54
CA GLY A 954 1.81 1.47 20.85
C GLY A 954 0.73 2.55 20.82
N ARG A 955 0.53 3.27 21.94
CA ARG A 955 -0.47 4.35 22.03
C ARG A 955 0.03 5.60 21.30
N ILE A 956 -0.81 6.12 20.38
CA ILE A 956 -0.51 7.34 19.63
C ILE A 956 -1.51 8.43 20.03
N PHE A 957 -1.01 9.57 20.46
CA PHE A 957 -1.81 10.78 20.67
C PHE A 957 -1.70 11.67 19.43
N ALA A 958 -2.82 12.18 18.94
CA ALA A 958 -2.83 13.10 17.79
C ALA A 958 -3.77 14.27 18.02
N LEU A 959 -3.31 15.46 17.63
CA LEU A 959 -4.08 16.69 17.63
C LEU A 959 -4.22 17.16 16.17
N GLN A 960 -5.46 17.37 15.74
CA GLN A 960 -5.74 17.83 14.38
C GLN A 960 -6.54 19.13 14.43
N LEU A 961 -6.13 20.08 13.60
CA LEU A 961 -6.82 21.34 13.39
C LEU A 961 -7.17 21.45 11.90
N ILE A 962 -8.45 21.74 11.61
CA ILE A 962 -8.94 22.06 10.26
C ILE A 962 -9.59 23.43 10.32
N LYS A 963 -9.19 24.33 9.43
CA LYS A 963 -9.78 25.67 9.30
C LYS A 963 -10.25 25.89 7.87
N ARG A 964 -11.51 26.24 7.73
CA ARG A 964 -12.15 26.65 6.45
C ARG A 964 -12.46 28.12 6.50
N TRP A 965 -12.18 28.84 5.39
CA TRP A 965 -12.49 30.25 5.23
C TRP A 965 -13.50 30.45 4.11
#